data_9c8ce0bd159bd28b17639756884b8a73
#
_entry.id   9c8ce0bd159bd28b17639756884b8a73
#
_cell.length_a   1.000
_cell.length_b   1.000
_cell.length_c   1.000
_cell.angle_alpha   90.00
_cell.angle_beta   90.00
_cell.angle_gamma   90.00
#
_symmetry.space_group_name_H-M   'P 1'
#
loop_
_entity.id
_entity.type
_entity.pdbx_description
1 polymer ?
#
loop_
_entity_poly.entity_id
_entity_poly.type
_entity_poly.pdbx_seq_one_letter_code
_entity_poly.pdbx_strand_id
1 'polypeptide(L)'
;MVTLMIDGQQVSVEAGTTVLEAARRLGIPIPTLCHVEGLEPVAACFLCCVQVAGTKTLSPSCALPAADGMVVCTESADIRASRRMALELLLSDHAGECIAPCAARCPAGLDVPGFVYEIASGQNDRAMERIYERLSLPGALGRVCPRLCEESCRRCDYDHEGLAIGALHRYATDRNQGAERPALPKPGDPSGKRVAIVGAGPAGLTVAFYLLQRGHACTIYDANPRPGGMLRYGIPEYRLPRAALDAEIEVVERLGASFRMNRRWGRDFTLADLRRDHDAVFLGIGAQHSSSLGCEGEDLALSGIELLHRIAEGERPALGRQVVVVGGGNTAMDCARTARRLGAQVRVLYRRTRREMPCLLEEAEGAEAEGVELEFLVSPLRLAPAGHGGHGRTLVCQRMKPGEPDARGRRRPVPIPASEFEVGCDTVIAAVGQEVDRAHAESEGLEINGRGLTADPRTLATNLPGVFTGGDAVLGPDLAVRAVAAGRVAAISIDQYLDGRPVTGPEEPAAIALRPIDDEERAAIFREIEQAGRVKTSTLGLERRLTSFEEIDPGLGDEPARREALRCLTCGCAKASGCGLRRYATQYLADPYRFLGERRRFERDASHPEVVYEPGKCVMCDACVRIAAEAGEELGLAIVGRGFDVSVAVPFGAPLSDGLRHAARRCAEACPTGAIALRTARACDLTGCGGCDSAS
;
A
#
# COMPACT_ATOMS: atom_id res chain seq x y z
N MET A 1 35.24 -16.84 38.93
CA MET A 1 34.04 -15.95 38.86
C MET A 1 34.55 -14.52 38.82
N VAL A 2 33.99 -13.71 37.97
CA VAL A 2 34.22 -12.25 37.93
C VAL A 2 32.87 -11.56 38.13
N THR A 3 32.87 -10.43 38.83
CA THR A 3 31.64 -9.68 39.16
C THR A 3 31.72 -8.30 38.52
N LEU A 4 30.69 -7.95 37.75
CA LEU A 4 30.61 -6.68 37.05
C LEU A 4 29.23 -6.05 37.17
N MET A 5 29.12 -4.76 36.84
CA MET A 5 27.90 -3.99 36.81
C MET A 5 27.52 -3.68 35.35
N ILE A 6 26.31 -3.96 34.93
CA ILE A 6 25.76 -3.61 33.61
C ILE A 6 24.46 -2.82 33.81
N ASP A 7 24.42 -1.58 33.36
CA ASP A 7 23.28 -0.65 33.52
C ASP A 7 22.77 -0.60 34.99
N GLY A 8 23.67 -0.58 35.97
CA GLY A 8 23.36 -0.55 37.38
C GLY A 8 22.95 -1.89 37.99
N GLN A 9 22.94 -2.98 37.26
CA GLN A 9 22.65 -4.34 37.75
C GLN A 9 23.94 -5.15 37.88
N GLN A 10 24.08 -5.82 39.01
CA GLN A 10 25.28 -6.65 39.31
C GLN A 10 25.08 -8.07 38.77
N VAL A 11 26.09 -8.63 38.15
CA VAL A 11 26.13 -10.01 37.66
C VAL A 11 27.50 -10.64 37.95
N SER A 12 27.49 -11.92 38.35
CA SER A 12 28.70 -12.74 38.48
C SER A 12 28.73 -13.83 37.43
N VAL A 13 29.82 -13.90 36.68
CA VAL A 13 29.98 -14.84 35.55
C VAL A 13 31.35 -15.55 35.67
N GLU A 14 31.53 -16.63 34.94
CA GLU A 14 32.82 -17.32 34.84
C GLU A 14 33.84 -16.45 34.12
N ALA A 15 35.13 -16.61 34.49
CA ALA A 15 36.20 -15.94 33.77
C ALA A 15 36.22 -16.37 32.30
N GLY A 16 36.35 -15.41 31.39
CA GLY A 16 36.26 -15.63 29.93
C GLY A 16 34.89 -15.43 29.34
N THR A 17 33.82 -15.34 30.14
CA THR A 17 32.49 -14.93 29.66
C THR A 17 32.55 -13.53 29.08
N THR A 18 31.91 -13.29 27.93
CA THR A 18 31.87 -11.96 27.31
C THR A 18 30.84 -11.04 27.99
N VAL A 19 31.02 -9.72 27.86
CA VAL A 19 30.06 -8.73 28.37
C VAL A 19 28.67 -8.93 27.71
N LEU A 20 28.62 -9.34 26.46
CA LEU A 20 27.33 -9.67 25.76
C LEU A 20 26.61 -10.82 26.46
N GLU A 21 27.31 -11.91 26.79
CA GLU A 21 26.73 -13.07 27.47
C GLU A 21 26.32 -12.72 28.90
N ALA A 22 27.10 -11.92 29.59
CA ALA A 22 26.76 -11.42 30.93
C ALA A 22 25.49 -10.55 30.90
N ALA A 23 25.35 -9.65 29.90
CA ALA A 23 24.16 -8.83 29.71
C ALA A 23 22.91 -9.69 29.42
N ARG A 24 23.06 -10.74 28.62
CA ARG A 24 21.97 -11.70 28.33
C ARG A 24 21.46 -12.41 29.59
N ARG A 25 22.36 -12.76 30.53
CA ARG A 25 21.95 -13.37 31.83
C ARG A 25 21.09 -12.42 32.67
N LEU A 26 21.27 -11.10 32.50
CA LEU A 26 20.45 -10.06 33.14
C LEU A 26 19.18 -9.73 32.35
N GLY A 27 18.95 -10.33 31.18
CA GLY A 27 17.84 -9.96 30.30
C GLY A 27 18.03 -8.62 29.58
N ILE A 28 19.26 -8.06 29.58
CA ILE A 28 19.59 -6.80 28.90
C ILE A 28 19.84 -7.09 27.42
N PRO A 29 19.00 -6.58 26.49
CA PRO A 29 19.16 -6.84 25.05
C PRO A 29 20.23 -5.93 24.46
N ILE A 30 21.33 -6.50 23.95
CA ILE A 30 22.33 -5.79 23.16
C ILE A 30 22.21 -6.24 21.70
N PRO A 31 22.07 -5.33 20.71
CA PRO A 31 21.88 -5.69 19.31
C PRO A 31 23.15 -6.32 18.71
N THR A 32 22.96 -7.34 17.87
CA THR A 32 24.05 -8.02 17.17
C THR A 32 23.63 -8.41 15.75
N LEU A 33 24.56 -8.40 14.78
CA LEU A 33 24.38 -8.99 13.45
C LEU A 33 25.38 -10.12 13.15
N CYS A 34 26.63 -9.98 13.61
CA CYS A 34 27.68 -10.96 13.29
C CYS A 34 27.92 -12.00 14.40
N HIS A 35 27.19 -11.92 15.51
CA HIS A 35 27.31 -12.89 16.61
C HIS A 35 26.33 -14.05 16.40
N VAL A 36 26.85 -15.26 16.34
CA VAL A 36 26.09 -16.51 16.30
C VAL A 36 26.44 -17.31 17.55
N GLU A 37 25.46 -17.80 18.25
CA GLU A 37 25.64 -18.58 19.46
C GLU A 37 26.41 -19.88 19.17
N GLY A 38 27.38 -20.21 20.00
CA GLY A 38 28.25 -21.37 19.81
C GLY A 38 29.44 -21.16 18.88
N LEU A 39 29.55 -20.00 18.21
CA LEU A 39 30.70 -19.65 17.37
C LEU A 39 31.51 -18.51 18.02
N GLU A 40 32.84 -18.53 17.84
CA GLU A 40 33.67 -17.45 18.30
C GLU A 40 33.27 -16.09 17.69
N PRO A 41 33.27 -14.98 18.45
CA PRO A 41 32.85 -13.70 17.97
C PRO A 41 33.87 -13.05 17.00
N VAL A 42 33.39 -12.50 15.87
CA VAL A 42 34.21 -11.77 14.88
C VAL A 42 34.30 -10.28 15.19
N ALA A 43 33.30 -9.74 15.89
CA ALA A 43 33.15 -8.31 16.22
C ALA A 43 33.13 -7.35 15.00
N ALA A 44 32.71 -7.83 13.80
CA ALA A 44 32.76 -7.07 12.55
C ALA A 44 31.65 -6.01 12.41
N CYS A 45 30.43 -6.24 12.94
CA CYS A 45 29.30 -5.35 12.71
C CYS A 45 29.26 -4.12 13.64
N PHE A 46 29.96 -4.13 14.75
CA PHE A 46 30.04 -3.08 15.77
C PHE A 46 28.69 -2.64 16.41
N LEU A 47 27.60 -3.36 16.16
CA LEU A 47 26.29 -3.03 16.76
C LEU A 47 26.21 -3.34 18.25
N CYS A 48 26.99 -4.30 18.71
CA CYS A 48 27.06 -4.66 20.12
C CYS A 48 27.95 -3.72 20.96
N CYS A 49 28.30 -2.53 20.45
CA CYS A 49 29.16 -1.59 21.16
C CYS A 49 28.53 -1.14 22.49
N VAL A 50 29.37 -1.09 23.52
CA VAL A 50 29.07 -0.65 24.89
C VAL A 50 30.12 0.32 25.39
N GLN A 51 29.79 1.12 26.40
CA GLN A 51 30.76 2.00 27.09
C GLN A 51 31.20 1.37 28.40
N VAL A 52 32.50 1.19 28.55
CA VAL A 52 33.10 0.79 29.84
C VAL A 52 33.54 2.04 30.60
N ALA A 53 33.21 2.14 31.89
CA ALA A 53 33.60 3.28 32.71
C ALA A 53 35.12 3.44 32.73
N GLY A 54 35.59 4.68 32.59
CA GLY A 54 37.03 5.01 32.55
C GLY A 54 37.64 4.87 31.14
N THR A 55 36.93 4.37 30.14
CA THR A 55 37.41 4.33 28.74
C THR A 55 36.85 5.47 27.91
N LYS A 56 37.60 5.95 26.92
CA LYS A 56 37.13 7.00 25.96
C LYS A 56 36.47 6.42 24.72
N THR A 57 36.60 5.12 24.48
CA THR A 57 36.13 4.45 23.27
C THR A 57 35.08 3.41 23.60
N LEU A 58 34.16 3.20 22.66
CA LEU A 58 33.20 2.10 22.74
C LEU A 58 33.89 0.77 22.40
N SER A 59 33.45 -0.29 23.05
CA SER A 59 34.00 -1.64 22.86
C SER A 59 32.93 -2.62 22.40
N PRO A 60 33.25 -3.58 21.51
CA PRO A 60 32.30 -4.59 21.07
C PRO A 60 32.05 -5.62 22.17
N SER A 61 30.90 -5.62 22.82
CA SER A 61 30.59 -6.49 23.96
C SER A 61 30.65 -7.98 23.64
N CYS A 62 30.46 -8.39 22.37
CA CYS A 62 30.53 -9.79 21.95
C CYS A 62 31.96 -10.37 22.02
N ALA A 63 33.00 -9.54 21.98
CA ALA A 63 34.41 -9.95 22.05
C ALA A 63 35.11 -9.36 23.27
N LEU A 64 34.45 -8.64 24.15
CA LEU A 64 34.98 -8.05 25.35
C LEU A 64 34.81 -9.01 26.53
N PRO A 65 35.90 -9.61 27.09
CA PRO A 65 35.77 -10.43 28.27
C PRO A 65 35.32 -9.62 29.49
N ALA A 66 34.41 -10.18 30.28
CA ALA A 66 34.04 -9.61 31.56
C ALA A 66 35.23 -9.60 32.54
N ALA A 67 35.39 -8.49 33.25
CA ALA A 67 36.44 -8.34 34.26
C ALA A 67 35.86 -7.91 35.61
N ASP A 68 36.55 -8.26 36.69
CA ASP A 68 36.07 -7.93 38.02
C ASP A 68 36.05 -6.42 38.27
N GLY A 69 34.97 -5.94 38.86
CA GLY A 69 34.76 -4.51 39.09
C GLY A 69 34.42 -3.67 37.83
N MET A 70 34.30 -4.29 36.66
CA MET A 70 33.92 -3.58 35.44
C MET A 70 32.54 -2.95 35.56
N VAL A 71 32.37 -1.71 35.09
CA VAL A 71 31.07 -1.00 35.01
C VAL A 71 30.81 -0.69 33.55
N VAL A 72 29.67 -1.22 33.06
CA VAL A 72 29.28 -1.16 31.63
C VAL A 72 27.95 -0.44 31.50
N CYS A 73 27.89 0.48 30.53
CA CYS A 73 26.67 1.11 30.05
C CYS A 73 26.34 0.56 28.65
N THR A 74 25.13 0.06 28.46
CA THR A 74 24.70 -0.54 27.18
C THR A 74 23.87 0.42 26.32
N GLU A 75 23.41 1.55 26.87
CA GLU A 75 22.54 2.50 26.18
C GLU A 75 22.91 3.94 26.58
N SER A 76 23.29 4.77 25.61
CA SER A 76 23.55 6.20 25.74
C SER A 76 23.37 6.89 24.38
N ALA A 77 23.38 8.22 24.35
CA ALA A 77 23.32 8.99 23.10
C ALA A 77 24.45 8.62 22.15
N ASP A 78 25.68 8.46 22.66
CA ASP A 78 26.86 8.11 21.88
C ASP A 78 26.79 6.67 21.34
N ILE A 79 26.33 5.72 22.16
CA ILE A 79 26.11 4.34 21.75
C ILE A 79 25.04 4.28 20.65
N ARG A 80 23.92 4.99 20.79
CA ARG A 80 22.87 5.06 19.76
C ARG A 80 23.40 5.67 18.47
N ALA A 81 24.16 6.76 18.55
CA ALA A 81 24.77 7.40 17.38
C ALA A 81 25.75 6.47 16.65
N SER A 82 26.58 5.74 17.40
CA SER A 82 27.52 4.76 16.84
C SER A 82 26.80 3.59 16.15
N ARG A 83 25.77 3.02 16.79
CA ARG A 83 24.95 1.95 16.20
C ARG A 83 24.25 2.40 14.93
N ARG A 84 23.67 3.62 14.95
CA ARG A 84 23.05 4.21 13.74
C ARG A 84 24.07 4.34 12.62
N MET A 85 25.24 4.90 12.89
CA MET A 85 26.31 5.06 11.90
C MET A 85 26.73 3.71 11.30
N ALA A 86 26.94 2.68 12.14
CA ALA A 86 27.30 1.35 11.66
C ALA A 86 26.20 0.76 10.74
N LEU A 87 24.93 0.94 11.09
CA LEU A 87 23.81 0.50 10.26
C LEU A 87 23.75 1.26 8.94
N GLU A 88 23.92 2.58 8.95
CA GLU A 88 23.90 3.41 7.75
C GLU A 88 25.05 3.06 6.79
N LEU A 89 26.22 2.72 7.32
CA LEU A 89 27.35 2.21 6.51
C LEU A 89 27.04 0.83 5.92
N LEU A 90 26.45 -0.10 6.68
CA LEU A 90 26.04 -1.41 6.16
C LEU A 90 24.93 -1.32 5.11
N LEU A 91 24.11 -0.28 5.18
CA LEU A 91 23.02 -0.03 4.22
C LEU A 91 23.51 0.65 2.93
N SER A 92 24.64 1.34 2.98
CA SER A 92 25.14 2.18 1.88
C SER A 92 25.50 1.38 0.62
N ASP A 93 26.04 0.18 0.77
CA ASP A 93 26.42 -0.71 -0.32
C ASP A 93 25.49 -1.92 -0.51
N HIS A 94 24.42 -2.02 0.29
CA HIS A 94 23.48 -3.12 0.25
C HIS A 94 22.71 -3.13 -1.09
N ALA A 95 22.99 -4.10 -1.95
CA ALA A 95 22.34 -4.27 -3.24
C ALA A 95 21.17 -5.24 -3.12
N GLY A 96 19.95 -4.71 -3.04
CA GLY A 96 18.74 -5.49 -2.95
C GLY A 96 17.53 -4.62 -2.65
N GLU A 97 16.36 -5.24 -2.63
CA GLU A 97 15.13 -4.57 -2.23
C GLU A 97 14.46 -5.35 -1.10
N CYS A 98 14.03 -4.64 -0.05
CA CYS A 98 13.33 -5.27 1.06
C CYS A 98 11.90 -5.64 0.70
N ILE A 99 11.23 -4.79 -0.09
CA ILE A 99 9.82 -4.87 -0.45
C ILE A 99 9.72 -4.82 -1.97
N ALA A 100 8.90 -5.70 -2.55
CA ALA A 100 8.66 -5.70 -3.99
C ALA A 100 8.16 -4.33 -4.48
N PRO A 101 8.56 -3.85 -5.68
CA PRO A 101 8.16 -2.54 -6.19
C PRO A 101 6.64 -2.35 -6.25
N CYS A 102 5.89 -3.39 -6.63
CA CYS A 102 4.43 -3.38 -6.64
C CYS A 102 3.83 -3.20 -5.23
N ALA A 103 4.39 -3.85 -4.21
CA ALA A 103 3.94 -3.70 -2.82
C ALA A 103 4.32 -2.32 -2.24
N ALA A 104 5.52 -1.82 -2.55
CA ALA A 104 5.96 -0.47 -2.16
C ALA A 104 5.13 0.64 -2.81
N ARG A 105 4.64 0.42 -4.04
CA ARG A 105 3.80 1.39 -4.76
C ARG A 105 2.34 1.38 -4.31
N CYS A 106 1.88 0.30 -3.70
CA CYS A 106 0.52 0.19 -3.17
C CYS A 106 0.35 1.08 -1.94
N PRO A 107 -0.60 2.05 -1.92
CA PRO A 107 -0.83 2.89 -0.75
C PRO A 107 -1.17 2.12 0.53
N ALA A 108 -1.81 0.95 0.40
CA ALA A 108 -2.13 0.08 1.52
C ALA A 108 -0.99 -0.88 1.90
N GLY A 109 0.09 -0.95 1.10
CA GLY A 109 1.21 -1.85 1.33
C GLY A 109 0.84 -3.33 1.20
N LEU A 110 -0.02 -3.68 0.23
CA LEU A 110 -0.45 -5.06 -0.02
C LEU A 110 0.76 -5.96 -0.36
N ASP A 111 0.84 -7.12 0.29
CA ASP A 111 1.84 -8.16 -0.04
C ASP A 111 1.47 -8.85 -1.36
N VAL A 112 1.78 -8.14 -2.47
CA VAL A 112 1.45 -8.63 -3.81
C VAL A 112 2.13 -9.95 -4.14
N PRO A 113 3.46 -10.14 -3.95
CA PRO A 113 4.10 -11.41 -4.24
C PRO A 113 3.51 -12.57 -3.45
N GLY A 114 3.16 -12.33 -2.17
CA GLY A 114 2.62 -13.35 -1.29
C GLY A 114 1.25 -13.85 -1.76
N PHE A 115 0.25 -12.97 -1.93
CA PHE A 115 -1.07 -13.44 -2.35
C PHE A 115 -1.08 -14.02 -3.77
N VAL A 116 -0.27 -13.48 -4.68
CA VAL A 116 -0.14 -14.00 -6.05
C VAL A 116 0.46 -15.42 -6.04
N TYR A 117 1.46 -15.67 -5.19
CA TYR A 117 2.01 -17.01 -5.01
C TYR A 117 0.94 -18.01 -4.51
N GLU A 118 0.12 -17.60 -3.55
CA GLU A 118 -0.96 -18.46 -3.03
C GLU A 118 -1.99 -18.80 -4.13
N ILE A 119 -2.34 -17.82 -5.01
CA ILE A 119 -3.21 -18.09 -6.18
C ILE A 119 -2.53 -19.09 -7.13
N ALA A 120 -1.25 -18.88 -7.47
CA ALA A 120 -0.51 -19.78 -8.35
C ALA A 120 -0.46 -21.22 -7.80
N SER A 121 -0.40 -21.36 -6.47
CA SER A 121 -0.39 -22.63 -5.74
C SER A 121 -1.78 -23.24 -5.52
N GLY A 122 -2.86 -22.55 -5.95
CA GLY A 122 -4.25 -23.00 -5.73
C GLY A 122 -4.76 -22.82 -4.30
N GLN A 123 -4.07 -22.04 -3.45
CA GLN A 123 -4.41 -21.81 -2.05
C GLN A 123 -5.16 -20.49 -1.87
N ASN A 124 -6.37 -20.40 -2.42
CA ASN A 124 -7.13 -19.14 -2.46
C ASN A 124 -7.49 -18.61 -1.06
N ASP A 125 -7.73 -19.47 -0.08
CA ASP A 125 -8.02 -19.05 1.30
C ASP A 125 -6.83 -18.29 1.90
N ARG A 126 -5.60 -18.78 1.70
CA ARG A 126 -4.39 -18.11 2.14
C ARG A 126 -4.14 -16.82 1.38
N ALA A 127 -4.48 -16.78 0.09
CA ALA A 127 -4.42 -15.53 -0.68
C ALA A 127 -5.33 -14.47 -0.05
N MET A 128 -6.55 -14.84 0.35
CA MET A 128 -7.49 -13.94 1.03
C MET A 128 -7.00 -13.49 2.41
N GLU A 129 -6.45 -14.40 3.23
CA GLU A 129 -5.86 -14.04 4.53
C GLU A 129 -4.80 -12.94 4.37
N ARG A 130 -3.86 -13.11 3.41
CA ARG A 130 -2.84 -12.09 3.11
C ARG A 130 -3.42 -10.78 2.60
N ILE A 131 -4.48 -10.84 1.77
CA ILE A 131 -5.15 -9.64 1.27
C ILE A 131 -5.81 -8.89 2.43
N TYR A 132 -6.53 -9.57 3.33
CA TYR A 132 -7.20 -8.96 4.48
C TYR A 132 -6.25 -8.33 5.51
N GLU A 133 -4.98 -8.72 5.56
CA GLU A 133 -3.98 -8.03 6.39
C GLU A 133 -3.84 -6.54 6.04
N ARG A 134 -4.14 -6.16 4.79
CA ARG A 134 -3.91 -4.82 4.26
C ARG A 134 -5.13 -4.16 3.64
N LEU A 135 -6.08 -4.92 3.13
CA LEU A 135 -7.27 -4.42 2.43
C LEU A 135 -8.53 -4.99 3.09
N SER A 136 -9.39 -4.10 3.57
CA SER A 136 -10.70 -4.45 4.14
C SER A 136 -11.80 -4.61 3.08
N LEU A 137 -11.62 -4.00 1.91
CA LEU A 137 -12.58 -3.95 0.80
C LEU A 137 -11.91 -4.41 -0.52
N PRO A 138 -11.34 -5.61 -0.57
CA PRO A 138 -10.55 -6.04 -1.74
C PRO A 138 -11.36 -6.23 -3.01
N GLY A 139 -12.61 -6.67 -2.94
CA GLY A 139 -13.47 -6.88 -4.12
C GLY A 139 -13.87 -5.56 -4.78
N ALA A 140 -14.21 -4.53 -3.99
CA ALA A 140 -14.45 -3.20 -4.50
C ALA A 140 -13.17 -2.61 -5.11
N LEU A 141 -12.03 -2.70 -4.40
CA LEU A 141 -10.75 -2.19 -4.91
C LEU A 141 -10.28 -2.93 -6.15
N GLY A 142 -10.50 -4.24 -6.28
CA GLY A 142 -10.18 -5.02 -7.48
C GLY A 142 -10.85 -4.50 -8.75
N ARG A 143 -12.00 -3.83 -8.56
CA ARG A 143 -12.81 -3.26 -9.66
C ARG A 143 -12.48 -1.79 -9.95
N VAL A 144 -12.15 -0.99 -8.92
CA VAL A 144 -12.07 0.47 -9.08
C VAL A 144 -10.70 1.09 -8.80
N CYS A 145 -9.73 0.31 -8.33
CA CYS A 145 -8.38 0.79 -8.08
C CYS A 145 -7.64 1.14 -9.39
N PRO A 146 -6.90 2.26 -9.46
CA PRO A 146 -6.10 2.61 -10.64
C PRO A 146 -4.88 1.71 -10.84
N ARG A 147 -4.66 0.73 -9.97
CA ARG A 147 -3.62 -0.30 -10.10
C ARG A 147 -2.19 0.23 -10.21
N LEU A 148 -1.84 1.24 -9.39
CA LEU A 148 -0.51 1.84 -9.34
C LEU A 148 0.62 0.81 -9.16
N CYS A 149 0.32 -0.34 -8.55
CA CYS A 149 1.24 -1.46 -8.38
C CYS A 149 1.63 -2.13 -9.70
N GLU A 150 0.74 -2.14 -10.70
CA GLU A 150 0.99 -2.76 -12.00
C GLU A 150 2.01 -1.99 -12.82
N GLU A 151 1.98 -0.64 -12.77
CA GLU A 151 2.95 0.24 -13.43
C GLU A 151 4.38 0.06 -12.88
N SER A 152 4.50 -0.34 -11.62
CA SER A 152 5.79 -0.56 -10.95
C SER A 152 6.24 -2.03 -10.98
N CYS A 153 5.49 -2.89 -11.67
CA CYS A 153 5.83 -4.31 -11.78
C CYS A 153 7.06 -4.50 -12.69
N ARG A 154 8.07 -5.26 -12.22
CA ARG A 154 9.29 -5.54 -13.02
C ARG A 154 9.02 -6.29 -14.34
N ARG A 155 7.84 -6.89 -14.49
CA ARG A 155 7.42 -7.42 -15.79
C ARG A 155 7.31 -6.33 -16.86
N CYS A 156 7.04 -5.07 -16.48
CA CYS A 156 7.08 -3.95 -17.42
C CYS A 156 8.46 -3.78 -18.07
N ASP A 157 9.54 -4.05 -17.32
CA ASP A 157 10.92 -3.96 -17.82
C ASP A 157 11.28 -5.12 -18.76
N TYR A 158 10.55 -6.23 -18.70
CA TYR A 158 10.87 -7.46 -19.41
C TYR A 158 9.86 -7.81 -20.53
N ASP A 159 8.56 -7.88 -20.17
CA ASP A 159 7.48 -8.23 -21.11
C ASP A 159 6.80 -6.99 -21.69
N HIS A 160 7.16 -5.77 -21.23
CA HIS A 160 6.48 -4.49 -21.49
C HIS A 160 5.04 -4.43 -20.97
N GLU A 161 4.59 -5.43 -20.24
CA GLU A 161 3.26 -5.52 -19.62
C GLU A 161 3.39 -6.02 -18.17
N GLY A 162 3.00 -5.17 -17.21
CA GLY A 162 2.94 -5.54 -15.79
C GLY A 162 1.98 -6.69 -15.52
N LEU A 163 2.12 -7.32 -14.37
CA LEU A 163 1.20 -8.34 -13.90
C LEU A 163 -0.20 -7.74 -13.69
N ALA A 164 -1.28 -8.46 -14.03
CA ALA A 164 -2.67 -8.04 -13.82
C ALA A 164 -3.08 -8.17 -12.33
N ILE A 165 -2.42 -7.41 -11.46
CA ILE A 165 -2.53 -7.51 -9.99
C ILE A 165 -3.94 -7.23 -9.52
N GLY A 166 -4.59 -6.18 -10.07
CA GLY A 166 -5.98 -5.84 -9.74
C GLY A 166 -6.97 -6.95 -10.10
N ALA A 167 -6.80 -7.57 -11.26
CA ALA A 167 -7.63 -8.70 -11.67
C ALA A 167 -7.39 -9.95 -10.81
N LEU A 168 -6.14 -10.19 -10.37
CA LEU A 168 -5.82 -11.33 -9.50
C LEU A 168 -6.40 -11.16 -8.08
N HIS A 169 -6.31 -9.97 -7.48
CA HIS A 169 -6.90 -9.83 -6.15
C HIS A 169 -8.43 -9.77 -6.18
N ARG A 170 -9.03 -9.26 -7.27
CA ARG A 170 -10.45 -9.41 -7.53
C ARG A 170 -10.84 -10.88 -7.65
N TYR A 171 -10.11 -11.65 -8.45
CA TYR A 171 -10.34 -13.09 -8.60
C TYR A 171 -10.35 -13.81 -7.25
N ALA A 172 -9.33 -13.58 -6.41
CA ALA A 172 -9.25 -14.19 -5.09
C ALA A 172 -10.47 -13.85 -4.23
N THR A 173 -10.93 -12.59 -4.28
CA THR A 173 -12.09 -12.13 -3.52
C THR A 173 -13.40 -12.74 -4.04
N ASP A 174 -13.64 -12.69 -5.35
CA ASP A 174 -14.84 -13.23 -5.98
C ASP A 174 -14.94 -14.76 -5.74
N ARG A 175 -13.80 -15.45 -5.83
CA ARG A 175 -13.71 -16.88 -5.52
C ARG A 175 -14.00 -17.18 -4.05
N ASN A 176 -13.48 -16.38 -3.13
CA ASN A 176 -13.73 -16.51 -1.69
C ASN A 176 -15.19 -16.25 -1.34
N GLN A 177 -15.81 -15.22 -1.92
CA GLN A 177 -17.23 -14.91 -1.70
C GLN A 177 -18.16 -16.02 -2.22
N GLY A 178 -17.80 -16.71 -3.29
CA GLY A 178 -18.53 -17.85 -3.84
C GLY A 178 -18.24 -19.19 -3.15
N ALA A 179 -17.35 -19.24 -2.17
CA ALA A 179 -17.00 -20.47 -1.47
C ALA A 179 -18.08 -20.86 -0.44
N GLU A 180 -18.29 -22.18 -0.23
CA GLU A 180 -19.16 -22.69 0.83
C GLU A 180 -18.71 -22.25 2.23
N ARG A 181 -17.40 -22.13 2.43
CA ARG A 181 -16.75 -21.68 3.67
C ARG A 181 -15.72 -20.61 3.34
N PRO A 182 -16.12 -19.36 3.24
CA PRO A 182 -15.19 -18.29 2.91
C PRO A 182 -14.16 -18.05 4.03
N ALA A 183 -12.91 -17.78 3.65
CA ALA A 183 -11.89 -17.31 4.58
C ALA A 183 -12.25 -15.89 5.03
N LEU A 184 -12.64 -15.73 6.28
CA LEU A 184 -13.06 -14.47 6.87
C LEU A 184 -12.23 -14.15 8.12
N PRO A 185 -11.92 -12.88 8.36
CA PRO A 185 -11.30 -12.44 9.62
C PRO A 185 -12.25 -12.69 10.79
N LYS A 186 -11.68 -12.87 11.97
CA LYS A 186 -12.43 -13.11 13.20
C LYS A 186 -12.40 -11.87 14.10
N PRO A 187 -13.47 -11.62 14.87
CA PRO A 187 -13.42 -10.58 15.89
C PRO A 187 -12.40 -10.93 16.97
N GLY A 188 -11.76 -9.90 17.55
CA GLY A 188 -10.89 -10.07 18.70
C GLY A 188 -11.68 -10.24 20.01
N ASP A 189 -10.98 -10.63 21.08
CA ASP A 189 -11.57 -10.70 22.42
C ASP A 189 -12.01 -9.28 22.87
N PRO A 190 -13.20 -9.14 23.50
CA PRO A 190 -13.74 -7.84 23.86
C PRO A 190 -12.80 -7.02 24.75
N SER A 191 -12.37 -5.87 24.29
CA SER A 191 -11.51 -4.92 25.01
C SER A 191 -12.27 -4.04 26.01
N GLY A 192 -13.61 -4.01 25.95
CA GLY A 192 -14.46 -3.10 26.71
C GLY A 192 -14.46 -1.66 26.18
N LYS A 193 -13.71 -1.32 25.14
CA LYS A 193 -13.62 0.01 24.54
C LYS A 193 -14.63 0.19 23.40
N ARG A 194 -15.17 1.41 23.28
CA ARG A 194 -16.19 1.78 22.28
C ARG A 194 -15.67 2.89 21.38
N VAL A 195 -15.82 2.73 20.07
CA VAL A 195 -15.39 3.70 19.07
C VAL A 195 -16.58 4.15 18.23
N ALA A 196 -16.78 5.46 18.12
CA ALA A 196 -17.70 6.04 17.18
C ALA A 196 -17.01 6.31 15.84
N ILE A 197 -17.66 5.94 14.76
CA ILE A 197 -17.16 6.16 13.38
C ILE A 197 -18.23 6.95 12.64
N VAL A 198 -17.89 8.17 12.20
CA VAL A 198 -18.76 9.01 11.38
C VAL A 198 -18.37 8.86 9.91
N GLY A 199 -19.29 8.29 9.14
CA GLY A 199 -19.11 7.95 7.73
C GLY A 199 -18.87 6.46 7.49
N ALA A 200 -19.81 5.81 6.79
CA ALA A 200 -19.74 4.41 6.37
C ALA A 200 -19.11 4.25 4.99
N GLY A 201 -18.20 5.16 4.61
CA GLY A 201 -17.38 5.07 3.40
C GLY A 201 -16.15 4.16 3.57
N PRO A 202 -15.27 4.06 2.55
CA PRO A 202 -14.11 3.17 2.58
C PRO A 202 -13.22 3.34 3.82
N ALA A 203 -12.95 4.58 4.25
CA ALA A 203 -12.11 4.85 5.42
C ALA A 203 -12.78 4.35 6.71
N GLY A 204 -14.07 4.70 6.95
CA GLY A 204 -14.79 4.30 8.15
C GLY A 204 -15.03 2.80 8.26
N LEU A 205 -15.41 2.14 7.15
CA LEU A 205 -15.53 0.69 7.09
C LEU A 205 -14.20 -0.01 7.40
N THR A 206 -13.09 0.56 6.92
CA THR A 206 -11.74 0.03 7.19
C THR A 206 -11.35 0.21 8.66
N VAL A 207 -11.65 1.36 9.27
CA VAL A 207 -11.42 1.58 10.71
C VAL A 207 -12.16 0.53 11.53
N ALA A 208 -13.46 0.33 11.25
CA ALA A 208 -14.26 -0.68 11.91
C ALA A 208 -13.68 -2.09 11.71
N PHE A 209 -13.33 -2.46 10.48
CA PHE A 209 -12.78 -3.77 10.14
C PHE A 209 -11.55 -4.13 10.98
N TYR A 210 -10.60 -3.21 11.16
CA TYR A 210 -9.38 -3.49 11.93
C TYR A 210 -9.55 -3.34 13.44
N LEU A 211 -10.43 -2.46 13.91
CA LEU A 211 -10.68 -2.29 15.35
C LEU A 211 -11.50 -3.45 15.93
N LEU A 212 -12.49 -3.96 15.19
CA LEU A 212 -13.27 -5.13 15.60
C LEU A 212 -12.39 -6.38 15.75
N GLN A 213 -11.39 -6.57 14.88
CA GLN A 213 -10.41 -7.64 15.01
C GLN A 213 -9.50 -7.49 16.24
N ARG A 214 -9.44 -6.28 16.85
CA ARG A 214 -8.76 -6.01 18.12
C ARG A 214 -9.70 -6.02 19.33
N GLY A 215 -10.97 -6.38 19.12
CA GLY A 215 -11.97 -6.50 20.18
C GLY A 215 -12.61 -5.17 20.61
N HIS A 216 -12.37 -4.06 19.89
CA HIS A 216 -13.04 -2.79 20.18
C HIS A 216 -14.44 -2.78 19.57
N ALA A 217 -15.45 -2.35 20.33
CA ALA A 217 -16.81 -2.20 19.82
C ALA A 217 -16.92 -0.96 18.93
N CYS A 218 -17.43 -1.11 17.69
CA CYS A 218 -17.55 -0.03 16.73
C CYS A 218 -19.01 0.29 16.40
N THR A 219 -19.38 1.59 16.49
CA THR A 219 -20.67 2.11 16.03
C THR A 219 -20.44 3.06 14.87
N ILE A 220 -20.99 2.74 13.70
CA ILE A 220 -20.83 3.51 12.47
C ILE A 220 -22.10 4.33 12.21
N TYR A 221 -21.94 5.64 12.11
CA TYR A 221 -23.01 6.60 11.79
C TYR A 221 -22.84 7.09 10.36
N ASP A 222 -23.92 7.10 9.57
CA ASP A 222 -23.91 7.68 8.22
C ASP A 222 -25.22 8.42 7.92
N ALA A 223 -25.11 9.50 7.16
CA ALA A 223 -26.24 10.31 6.72
C ALA A 223 -27.11 9.61 5.66
N ASN A 224 -26.56 8.65 4.95
CA ASN A 224 -27.25 7.90 3.90
C ASN A 224 -27.98 6.67 4.45
N PRO A 225 -28.96 6.12 3.71
CA PRO A 225 -29.73 4.95 4.15
C PRO A 225 -28.93 3.64 4.12
N ARG A 226 -27.86 3.55 3.32
CA ARG A 226 -27.04 2.33 3.19
C ARG A 226 -25.55 2.66 3.30
N PRO A 227 -24.73 1.75 3.87
CA PRO A 227 -23.28 1.93 3.96
C PRO A 227 -22.60 1.78 2.58
N GLY A 228 -21.37 2.28 2.45
CA GLY A 228 -20.54 2.21 1.26
C GLY A 228 -19.98 3.55 0.80
N GLY A 229 -20.56 4.68 1.24
CA GLY A 229 -20.11 6.03 0.86
C GLY A 229 -19.98 6.19 -0.64
N MET A 230 -18.90 6.81 -1.10
CA MET A 230 -18.68 7.05 -2.55
C MET A 230 -18.52 5.78 -3.39
N LEU A 231 -18.18 4.64 -2.81
CA LEU A 231 -18.20 3.35 -3.53
C LEU A 231 -19.62 2.96 -3.93
N ARG A 232 -20.63 3.29 -3.12
CA ARG A 232 -22.03 3.04 -3.42
C ARG A 232 -22.67 4.16 -4.23
N TYR A 233 -22.49 5.39 -3.79
CA TYR A 233 -23.26 6.53 -4.29
C TYR A 233 -22.56 7.31 -5.42
N GLY A 234 -21.23 7.15 -5.56
CA GLY A 234 -20.46 7.84 -6.58
C GLY A 234 -19.98 6.97 -7.74
N ILE A 235 -19.92 5.64 -7.55
CA ILE A 235 -19.46 4.71 -8.58
C ILE A 235 -20.67 3.94 -9.14
N PRO A 236 -20.90 3.95 -10.46
CA PRO A 236 -22.00 3.23 -11.09
C PRO A 236 -21.91 1.71 -10.93
N GLU A 237 -23.07 1.04 -10.93
CA GLU A 237 -23.20 -0.39 -10.71
C GLU A 237 -22.48 -1.23 -11.79
N TYR A 238 -22.43 -0.74 -13.02
CA TYR A 238 -21.73 -1.41 -14.11
C TYR A 238 -20.19 -1.46 -13.93
N ARG A 239 -19.62 -0.64 -12.99
CA ARG A 239 -18.21 -0.70 -12.57
C ARG A 239 -18.04 -1.42 -11.24
N LEU A 240 -18.98 -1.22 -10.31
CA LEU A 240 -18.98 -1.84 -8.99
C LEU A 240 -20.37 -2.35 -8.64
N PRO A 241 -20.64 -3.64 -8.89
CA PRO A 241 -21.91 -4.26 -8.55
C PRO A 241 -22.23 -4.11 -7.07
N ARG A 242 -23.49 -3.76 -6.78
CA ARG A 242 -23.92 -3.58 -5.38
C ARG A 242 -23.75 -4.85 -4.56
N ALA A 243 -24.01 -6.02 -5.15
CA ALA A 243 -23.82 -7.30 -4.49
C ALA A 243 -22.36 -7.53 -4.02
N ALA A 244 -21.37 -7.14 -4.84
CA ALA A 244 -19.96 -7.27 -4.47
C ALA A 244 -19.60 -6.36 -3.29
N LEU A 245 -20.09 -5.11 -3.27
CA LEU A 245 -19.89 -4.18 -2.17
C LEU A 245 -20.63 -4.63 -0.90
N ASP A 246 -21.88 -5.10 -1.04
CA ASP A 246 -22.70 -5.56 0.09
C ASP A 246 -22.06 -6.77 0.77
N ALA A 247 -21.50 -7.72 0.02
CA ALA A 247 -20.78 -8.85 0.57
C ALA A 247 -19.56 -8.45 1.41
N GLU A 248 -18.84 -7.38 1.04
CA GLU A 248 -17.72 -6.86 1.82
C GLU A 248 -18.17 -6.10 3.07
N ILE A 249 -19.29 -5.37 3.00
CA ILE A 249 -19.89 -4.71 4.15
C ILE A 249 -20.40 -5.75 5.16
N GLU A 250 -21.00 -6.86 4.67
CA GLU A 250 -21.43 -7.98 5.51
C GLU A 250 -20.26 -8.57 6.33
N VAL A 251 -19.02 -8.59 5.80
CA VAL A 251 -17.85 -9.00 6.58
C VAL A 251 -17.66 -8.09 7.80
N VAL A 252 -17.83 -6.77 7.64
CA VAL A 252 -17.72 -5.81 8.75
C VAL A 252 -18.87 -5.99 9.75
N GLU A 253 -20.08 -6.30 9.27
CA GLU A 253 -21.23 -6.62 10.13
C GLU A 253 -20.99 -7.91 10.93
N ARG A 254 -20.51 -8.97 10.29
CA ARG A 254 -20.16 -10.24 10.95
C ARG A 254 -19.06 -10.10 11.99
N LEU A 255 -18.14 -9.16 11.82
CA LEU A 255 -17.15 -8.80 12.83
C LEU A 255 -17.76 -8.11 14.06
N GLY A 256 -19.03 -7.65 14.00
CA GLY A 256 -19.76 -7.08 15.11
C GLY A 256 -19.99 -5.58 15.04
N ALA A 257 -19.84 -4.93 13.86
CA ALA A 257 -20.14 -3.52 13.69
C ALA A 257 -21.63 -3.21 13.91
N SER A 258 -21.92 -2.14 14.65
CA SER A 258 -23.26 -1.56 14.75
C SER A 258 -23.43 -0.42 13.77
N PHE A 259 -24.42 -0.49 12.88
CA PHE A 259 -24.73 0.58 11.92
C PHE A 259 -25.88 1.46 12.39
N ARG A 260 -25.71 2.77 12.31
CA ARG A 260 -26.69 3.82 12.61
C ARG A 260 -26.85 4.70 11.35
N MET A 261 -27.62 4.19 10.40
CA MET A 261 -27.88 4.87 9.14
C MET A 261 -28.92 5.98 9.28
N ASN A 262 -29.00 6.90 8.28
CA ASN A 262 -29.85 8.10 8.32
C ASN A 262 -29.57 9.01 9.53
N ARG A 263 -28.32 9.06 9.97
CA ARG A 263 -27.85 9.89 11.08
C ARG A 263 -26.75 10.84 10.60
N ARG A 264 -27.07 12.11 10.53
CA ARG A 264 -26.16 13.17 10.04
C ARG A 264 -25.51 13.90 11.19
N TRP A 265 -24.19 13.93 11.22
CA TRP A 265 -23.39 14.78 12.09
C TRP A 265 -23.76 16.26 11.88
N GLY A 266 -23.94 17.01 12.98
CA GLY A 266 -24.38 18.40 12.96
C GLY A 266 -25.89 18.62 12.89
N ARG A 267 -26.68 17.56 12.61
CA ARG A 267 -28.14 17.60 12.65
C ARG A 267 -28.72 16.69 13.73
N ASP A 268 -28.26 15.46 13.79
CA ASP A 268 -28.84 14.43 14.66
C ASP A 268 -27.97 14.15 15.90
N PHE A 269 -26.71 14.55 15.90
CA PHE A 269 -25.75 14.45 16.99
C PHE A 269 -24.56 15.40 16.75
N THR A 270 -23.85 15.73 17.85
CA THR A 270 -22.64 16.55 17.87
C THR A 270 -21.40 15.71 18.15
N LEU A 271 -20.20 16.27 17.95
CA LEU A 271 -18.94 15.63 18.33
C LEU A 271 -18.87 15.46 19.86
N ALA A 272 -19.42 16.40 20.61
CA ALA A 272 -19.49 16.32 22.08
C ALA A 272 -20.33 15.13 22.57
N ASP A 273 -21.46 14.82 21.89
CA ASP A 273 -22.27 13.64 22.19
C ASP A 273 -21.49 12.34 21.95
N LEU A 274 -20.79 12.26 20.83
CA LEU A 274 -19.97 11.08 20.50
C LEU A 274 -18.84 10.86 21.50
N ARG A 275 -18.14 11.94 21.91
CA ARG A 275 -17.04 11.86 22.87
C ARG A 275 -17.51 11.54 24.32
N ARG A 276 -18.75 11.85 24.65
CA ARG A 276 -19.34 11.45 25.93
C ARG A 276 -19.66 9.95 25.98
N ASP A 277 -20.12 9.39 24.84
CA ASP A 277 -20.67 8.05 24.75
C ASP A 277 -19.67 7.01 24.27
N HIS A 278 -18.47 7.42 23.78
CA HIS A 278 -17.43 6.56 23.23
C HIS A 278 -16.04 6.97 23.73
N ASP A 279 -15.11 6.01 23.74
CA ASP A 279 -13.73 6.20 24.19
C ASP A 279 -12.85 6.89 23.12
N ALA A 280 -13.20 6.74 21.83
CA ALA A 280 -12.57 7.44 20.71
C ALA A 280 -13.56 7.68 19.58
N VAL A 281 -13.23 8.65 18.71
CA VAL A 281 -14.05 9.03 17.55
C VAL A 281 -13.18 9.05 16.27
N PHE A 282 -13.70 8.48 15.18
CA PHE A 282 -13.13 8.62 13.85
C PHE A 282 -14.09 9.38 12.93
N LEU A 283 -13.59 10.42 12.25
CA LEU A 283 -14.33 11.24 11.31
C LEU A 283 -13.93 10.91 9.86
N GLY A 284 -14.66 10.04 9.21
CA GLY A 284 -14.49 9.64 7.81
C GLY A 284 -15.58 10.21 6.90
N ILE A 285 -15.87 11.50 7.05
CA ILE A 285 -17.01 12.20 6.41
C ILE A 285 -16.91 12.33 4.89
N GLY A 286 -15.72 12.10 4.31
CA GLY A 286 -15.48 12.19 2.88
C GLY A 286 -15.59 13.62 2.34
N ALA A 287 -15.75 13.75 1.02
CA ALA A 287 -15.99 15.00 0.28
C ALA A 287 -17.31 14.89 -0.47
N GLN A 288 -18.36 15.49 0.06
CA GLN A 288 -19.74 15.26 -0.39
C GLN A 288 -20.34 16.43 -1.21
N HIS A 289 -19.69 17.61 -1.19
CA HIS A 289 -20.17 18.79 -1.90
C HIS A 289 -19.54 18.89 -3.29
N SER A 290 -20.34 19.21 -4.30
CA SER A 290 -19.81 19.50 -5.65
C SER A 290 -19.06 20.83 -5.64
N SER A 291 -17.91 20.86 -6.32
CA SER A 291 -17.23 22.12 -6.61
C SER A 291 -17.99 22.90 -7.67
N SER A 292 -17.93 24.25 -7.59
CA SER A 292 -18.53 25.19 -8.52
C SER A 292 -17.95 25.04 -9.95
N LEU A 293 -18.79 25.17 -10.97
CA LEU A 293 -18.36 25.32 -12.36
C LEU A 293 -17.59 26.62 -12.59
N GLY A 294 -17.86 27.65 -11.78
CA GLY A 294 -17.29 28.97 -11.88
C GLY A 294 -17.78 29.76 -13.08
N CYS A 295 -19.02 29.53 -13.51
CA CYS A 295 -19.65 30.25 -14.63
C CYS A 295 -21.01 30.82 -14.22
N GLU A 296 -21.46 31.86 -14.94
CA GLU A 296 -22.77 32.45 -14.73
C GLU A 296 -23.88 31.42 -15.01
N GLY A 297 -24.92 31.34 -14.14
CA GLY A 297 -26.06 30.41 -14.28
C GLY A 297 -25.72 28.96 -13.96
N GLU A 298 -24.65 28.69 -13.23
CA GLU A 298 -24.23 27.32 -12.84
C GLU A 298 -25.27 26.58 -12.00
N ASP A 299 -26.16 27.29 -11.30
CA ASP A 299 -27.29 26.74 -10.56
C ASP A 299 -28.29 25.98 -11.44
N LEU A 300 -28.28 26.20 -12.77
CA LEU A 300 -29.05 25.42 -13.74
C LEU A 300 -28.38 24.06 -14.06
N ALA A 301 -27.12 23.84 -13.72
CA ALA A 301 -26.45 22.58 -13.97
C ALA A 301 -26.79 21.55 -12.89
N LEU A 302 -26.90 20.28 -13.29
CA LEU A 302 -27.06 19.16 -12.37
C LEU A 302 -25.68 18.76 -11.82
N SER A 303 -25.58 18.60 -10.51
CA SER A 303 -24.38 18.06 -9.91
C SER A 303 -24.13 16.60 -10.36
N GLY A 304 -22.91 16.27 -10.80
CA GLY A 304 -22.56 14.91 -11.19
C GLY A 304 -22.67 13.92 -10.03
N ILE A 305 -22.30 14.33 -8.83
CA ILE A 305 -22.44 13.49 -7.62
C ILE A 305 -23.91 13.27 -7.27
N GLU A 306 -24.73 14.30 -7.36
CA GLU A 306 -26.17 14.16 -7.12
C GLU A 306 -26.83 13.23 -8.13
N LEU A 307 -26.48 13.34 -9.41
CA LEU A 307 -26.94 12.41 -10.44
C LEU A 307 -26.58 10.97 -10.10
N LEU A 308 -25.32 10.70 -9.80
CA LEU A 308 -24.85 9.35 -9.48
C LEU A 308 -25.50 8.80 -8.21
N HIS A 309 -25.71 9.66 -7.20
CA HIS A 309 -26.42 9.32 -5.98
C HIS A 309 -27.87 8.89 -6.26
N ARG A 310 -28.63 9.67 -7.00
CA ARG A 310 -30.02 9.34 -7.41
C ARG A 310 -30.09 8.04 -8.21
N ILE A 311 -29.13 7.82 -9.12
CA ILE A 311 -29.03 6.56 -9.87
C ILE A 311 -28.75 5.38 -8.91
N ALA A 312 -27.88 5.56 -7.93
CA ALA A 312 -27.58 4.53 -6.93
C ALA A 312 -28.77 4.20 -6.02
N GLU A 313 -29.68 5.14 -5.82
CA GLU A 313 -30.96 4.93 -5.11
C GLU A 313 -32.05 4.31 -6.01
N GLY A 314 -31.75 4.04 -7.27
CA GLY A 314 -32.66 3.38 -8.22
C GLY A 314 -33.44 4.34 -9.09
N GLU A 315 -33.24 5.66 -8.97
CA GLU A 315 -33.88 6.63 -9.86
C GLU A 315 -33.33 6.52 -11.28
N ARG A 316 -34.18 6.90 -12.23
CA ARG A 316 -33.82 7.01 -13.66
C ARG A 316 -34.27 8.38 -14.17
N PRO A 317 -33.55 9.46 -13.83
CA PRO A 317 -33.94 10.82 -14.19
C PRO A 317 -33.94 11.00 -15.70
N ALA A 318 -34.93 11.74 -16.21
CA ALA A 318 -35.00 12.13 -17.61
C ALA A 318 -33.99 13.26 -17.86
N LEU A 319 -32.91 12.96 -18.58
CA LEU A 319 -31.85 13.92 -18.89
C LEU A 319 -32.05 14.67 -20.21
N GLY A 320 -33.04 14.26 -21.01
CA GLY A 320 -33.21 14.74 -22.39
C GLY A 320 -32.31 14.00 -23.39
N ARG A 321 -32.32 14.46 -24.63
CA ARG A 321 -31.59 13.80 -25.73
C ARG A 321 -30.13 14.26 -25.83
N GLN A 322 -29.86 15.54 -25.54
CA GLN A 322 -28.55 16.16 -25.66
C GLN A 322 -28.01 16.51 -24.27
N VAL A 323 -26.97 15.80 -23.81
CA VAL A 323 -26.38 16.00 -22.49
C VAL A 323 -24.93 16.46 -22.63
N VAL A 324 -24.59 17.54 -21.93
CA VAL A 324 -23.21 18.03 -21.81
C VAL A 324 -22.70 17.74 -20.42
N VAL A 325 -21.55 17.06 -20.31
CA VAL A 325 -20.83 16.85 -19.04
C VAL A 325 -19.61 17.73 -19.01
N VAL A 326 -19.45 18.54 -17.97
CA VAL A 326 -18.27 19.40 -17.80
C VAL A 326 -17.34 18.78 -16.77
N GLY A 327 -16.16 18.37 -17.21
CA GLY A 327 -15.13 17.77 -16.35
C GLY A 327 -14.27 16.73 -17.07
N GLY A 328 -13.19 16.27 -16.44
CA GLY A 328 -12.29 15.29 -17.04
C GLY A 328 -11.80 14.21 -16.05
N GLY A 329 -12.44 14.10 -14.88
CA GLY A 329 -12.15 13.07 -13.88
C GLY A 329 -13.00 11.81 -14.07
N ASN A 330 -12.76 10.78 -13.25
CA ASN A 330 -13.56 9.54 -13.26
C ASN A 330 -15.04 9.82 -13.06
N THR A 331 -15.41 10.76 -12.19
CA THR A 331 -16.81 11.19 -12.00
C THR A 331 -17.45 11.69 -13.30
N ALA A 332 -16.70 12.45 -14.12
CA ALA A 332 -17.21 12.92 -15.41
C ALA A 332 -17.45 11.76 -16.38
N MET A 333 -16.53 10.78 -16.42
CA MET A 333 -16.71 9.56 -17.24
C MET A 333 -17.89 8.73 -16.73
N ASP A 334 -18.02 8.57 -15.42
CA ASP A 334 -19.15 7.85 -14.81
C ASP A 334 -20.49 8.51 -15.12
N CYS A 335 -20.59 9.86 -15.04
CA CYS A 335 -21.77 10.61 -15.43
C CYS A 335 -22.09 10.46 -16.93
N ALA A 336 -21.07 10.59 -17.78
CA ALA A 336 -21.22 10.49 -19.24
C ALA A 336 -21.70 9.11 -19.68
N ARG A 337 -21.06 8.05 -19.19
CA ARG A 337 -21.41 6.66 -19.49
C ARG A 337 -22.78 6.28 -18.91
N THR A 338 -23.14 6.83 -17.75
CA THR A 338 -24.48 6.67 -17.16
C THR A 338 -25.54 7.36 -18.01
N ALA A 339 -25.30 8.60 -18.45
CA ALA A 339 -26.23 9.32 -19.34
C ALA A 339 -26.41 8.60 -20.67
N ARG A 340 -25.37 7.98 -21.24
CA ARG A 340 -25.49 7.11 -22.43
C ARG A 340 -26.43 5.94 -22.19
N ARG A 341 -26.36 5.26 -21.05
CA ARG A 341 -27.27 4.16 -20.67
C ARG A 341 -28.69 4.61 -20.45
N LEU A 342 -28.91 5.89 -20.12
CA LEU A 342 -30.23 6.51 -20.05
C LEU A 342 -30.73 7.00 -21.41
N GLY A 343 -30.02 6.73 -22.52
CA GLY A 343 -30.45 7.00 -23.89
C GLY A 343 -30.02 8.36 -24.44
N ALA A 344 -29.23 9.15 -23.71
CA ALA A 344 -28.78 10.46 -24.19
C ALA A 344 -27.63 10.36 -25.19
N GLN A 345 -27.48 11.36 -26.05
CA GLN A 345 -26.28 11.69 -26.78
C GLN A 345 -25.41 12.58 -25.85
N VAL A 346 -24.17 12.20 -25.64
CA VAL A 346 -23.33 12.82 -24.58
C VAL A 346 -22.09 13.42 -25.18
N ARG A 347 -21.83 14.69 -24.81
CA ARG A 347 -20.55 15.39 -25.06
C ARG A 347 -19.92 15.78 -23.74
N VAL A 348 -18.63 15.43 -23.57
CA VAL A 348 -17.82 15.85 -22.41
C VAL A 348 -16.96 17.02 -22.80
N LEU A 349 -17.02 18.13 -22.06
CA LEU A 349 -16.18 19.29 -22.24
C LEU A 349 -15.07 19.32 -21.18
N TYR A 350 -13.82 19.38 -21.63
CA TYR A 350 -12.69 19.43 -20.75
C TYR A 350 -11.74 20.60 -21.08
N ARG A 351 -11.41 21.40 -20.06
CA ARG A 351 -10.61 22.64 -20.22
C ARG A 351 -9.13 22.47 -20.54
N ARG A 352 -8.59 21.23 -20.49
CA ARG A 352 -7.20 20.88 -20.83
C ARG A 352 -7.17 19.86 -21.97
N THR A 353 -5.98 19.34 -22.29
CA THR A 353 -5.83 18.29 -23.29
C THR A 353 -6.06 16.90 -22.70
N ARG A 354 -6.14 15.89 -23.57
CA ARG A 354 -6.27 14.46 -23.15
C ARG A 354 -5.15 14.05 -22.21
N ARG A 355 -3.93 14.55 -22.42
CA ARG A 355 -2.76 14.20 -21.59
C ARG A 355 -2.91 14.63 -20.12
N GLU A 356 -3.57 15.73 -19.86
CA GLU A 356 -3.81 16.24 -18.50
C GLU A 356 -5.12 15.75 -17.88
N MET A 357 -5.86 14.86 -18.55
CA MET A 357 -7.07 14.26 -18.03
C MET A 357 -6.79 13.42 -16.78
N PRO A 358 -7.43 13.67 -15.62
CA PRO A 358 -7.17 12.92 -14.40
C PRO A 358 -7.93 11.60 -14.29
N CYS A 359 -8.85 11.27 -15.23
CA CYS A 359 -9.51 9.99 -15.24
C CYS A 359 -8.56 8.87 -15.68
N LEU A 360 -8.92 7.63 -15.34
CA LEU A 360 -8.24 6.45 -15.86
C LEU A 360 -8.40 6.38 -17.38
N LEU A 361 -7.31 6.01 -18.07
CA LEU A 361 -7.32 5.90 -19.53
C LEU A 361 -8.43 4.96 -20.02
N GLU A 362 -8.59 3.82 -19.36
CA GLU A 362 -9.64 2.83 -19.65
C GLU A 362 -11.05 3.37 -19.54
N GLU A 363 -11.30 4.31 -18.62
CA GLU A 363 -12.61 4.95 -18.47
C GLU A 363 -12.89 5.94 -19.60
N ALA A 364 -11.87 6.68 -20.05
CA ALA A 364 -12.00 7.56 -21.21
C ALA A 364 -12.21 6.75 -22.49
N GLU A 365 -11.43 5.70 -22.73
CA GLU A 365 -11.58 4.80 -23.86
C GLU A 365 -12.91 4.06 -23.84
N GLY A 366 -13.37 3.63 -22.66
CA GLY A 366 -14.68 3.03 -22.47
C GLY A 366 -15.83 3.99 -22.79
N ALA A 367 -15.70 5.26 -22.42
CA ALA A 367 -16.69 6.30 -22.76
C ALA A 367 -16.75 6.54 -24.28
N GLU A 368 -15.59 6.69 -24.94
CA GLU A 368 -15.51 6.86 -26.40
C GLU A 368 -16.09 5.63 -27.15
N ALA A 369 -15.75 4.41 -26.70
CA ALA A 369 -16.30 3.18 -27.26
C ALA A 369 -17.84 3.10 -27.10
N GLU A 370 -18.40 3.69 -26.06
CA GLU A 370 -19.84 3.81 -25.83
C GLU A 370 -20.48 5.00 -26.57
N GLY A 371 -19.71 5.72 -27.41
CA GLY A 371 -20.19 6.82 -28.26
C GLY A 371 -20.30 8.16 -27.51
N VAL A 372 -19.53 8.38 -26.46
CA VAL A 372 -19.36 9.69 -25.82
C VAL A 372 -18.36 10.51 -26.64
N GLU A 373 -18.74 11.75 -26.98
CA GLU A 373 -17.85 12.70 -27.63
C GLU A 373 -17.00 13.43 -26.60
N LEU A 374 -15.66 13.36 -26.70
CA LEU A 374 -14.73 14.10 -25.81
C LEU A 374 -14.21 15.34 -26.55
N GLU A 375 -14.54 16.53 -26.03
CA GLU A 375 -14.10 17.82 -26.57
C GLU A 375 -13.13 18.50 -25.60
N PHE A 376 -11.91 18.73 -26.06
CA PHE A 376 -10.82 19.27 -25.26
C PHE A 376 -10.61 20.77 -25.47
N LEU A 377 -9.95 21.39 -24.49
CA LEU A 377 -9.62 22.82 -24.52
C LEU A 377 -10.87 23.71 -24.61
N VAL A 378 -11.89 23.36 -23.86
CA VAL A 378 -13.17 24.08 -23.76
C VAL A 378 -13.51 24.31 -22.29
N SER A 379 -13.91 25.53 -21.94
CA SER A 379 -14.39 25.91 -20.61
C SER A 379 -15.73 26.61 -20.72
N PRO A 380 -16.71 26.32 -19.83
CA PRO A 380 -17.97 27.06 -19.78
C PRO A 380 -17.76 28.49 -19.29
N LEU A 381 -18.55 29.42 -19.81
CA LEU A 381 -18.60 30.83 -19.37
C LEU A 381 -19.96 31.19 -18.78
N ARG A 382 -21.04 30.69 -19.38
CA ARG A 382 -22.40 31.01 -18.98
C ARG A 382 -23.35 29.89 -19.38
N LEU A 383 -24.28 29.56 -18.49
CA LEU A 383 -25.39 28.66 -18.75
C LEU A 383 -26.71 29.43 -18.62
N ALA A 384 -27.55 29.33 -19.62
CA ALA A 384 -28.86 30.02 -19.67
C ALA A 384 -29.94 29.09 -20.16
N PRO A 385 -31.24 29.34 -19.84
CA PRO A 385 -32.35 28.70 -20.52
C PRO A 385 -32.29 28.95 -22.02
N ALA A 386 -32.75 28.00 -22.84
CA ALA A 386 -32.83 28.22 -24.29
C ALA A 386 -33.66 29.47 -24.61
N GLY A 387 -33.27 30.23 -25.65
CA GLY A 387 -33.97 31.44 -26.07
C GLY A 387 -35.42 31.17 -26.51
N HIS A 388 -36.16 32.25 -26.86
CA HIS A 388 -37.60 32.23 -27.19
C HIS A 388 -38.01 31.03 -28.06
N GLY A 389 -38.84 30.14 -27.51
CA GLY A 389 -39.43 28.98 -28.22
C GLY A 389 -38.58 27.71 -28.22
N GLY A 390 -37.38 27.70 -27.66
CA GLY A 390 -36.54 26.51 -27.53
C GLY A 390 -36.80 25.74 -26.22
N HIS A 391 -36.83 24.41 -26.30
CA HIS A 391 -36.74 23.54 -25.12
C HIS A 391 -35.25 23.27 -24.83
N GLY A 392 -34.83 23.33 -23.57
CA GLY A 392 -33.46 23.01 -23.14
C GLY A 392 -32.67 24.22 -22.62
N ARG A 393 -31.36 24.18 -22.79
CA ARG A 393 -30.39 25.16 -22.28
C ARG A 393 -29.35 25.53 -23.34
N THR A 394 -28.79 26.72 -23.21
CA THR A 394 -27.66 27.17 -24.02
C THR A 394 -26.45 27.33 -23.12
N LEU A 395 -25.37 26.58 -23.38
CA LEU A 395 -24.07 26.69 -22.70
C LEU A 395 -23.11 27.50 -23.59
N VAL A 396 -22.78 28.71 -23.15
CA VAL A 396 -21.74 29.53 -23.79
C VAL A 396 -20.39 29.04 -23.30
N CYS A 397 -19.53 28.65 -24.23
CA CYS A 397 -18.20 28.11 -23.99
C CYS A 397 -17.13 28.97 -24.62
N GLN A 398 -15.90 28.88 -24.11
CA GLN A 398 -14.72 29.54 -24.64
C GLN A 398 -13.64 28.51 -24.96
N ARG A 399 -12.92 28.70 -26.06
CA ARG A 399 -11.74 27.91 -26.41
C ARG A 399 -10.57 28.27 -25.50
N MET A 400 -9.82 27.25 -25.14
CA MET A 400 -8.64 27.35 -24.27
C MET A 400 -7.37 26.98 -25.04
N LYS A 401 -6.22 27.44 -24.55
CA LYS A 401 -4.90 26.94 -24.98
C LYS A 401 -4.07 26.51 -23.77
N PRO A 402 -3.14 25.56 -23.96
CA PRO A 402 -2.22 25.17 -22.89
C PRO A 402 -1.29 26.32 -22.53
N GLY A 403 -1.21 26.67 -21.24
CA GLY A 403 -0.27 27.62 -20.66
C GLY A 403 0.89 26.92 -19.95
N GLU A 404 1.52 27.63 -19.02
CA GLU A 404 2.61 27.09 -18.20
C GLU A 404 2.14 25.97 -17.26
N PRO A 405 3.00 24.98 -16.94
CA PRO A 405 2.69 23.93 -15.99
C PRO A 405 2.38 24.47 -14.58
N ASP A 406 1.41 23.87 -13.91
CA ASP A 406 1.17 24.09 -12.48
C ASP A 406 2.18 23.30 -11.62
N ALA A 407 2.13 23.45 -10.29
CA ALA A 407 3.02 22.75 -9.35
C ALA A 407 2.96 21.19 -9.43
N ARG A 408 1.97 20.65 -10.12
CA ARG A 408 1.81 19.21 -10.40
C ARG A 408 2.23 18.84 -11.82
N GLY A 409 2.85 19.76 -12.57
CA GLY A 409 3.29 19.54 -13.94
C GLY A 409 2.18 19.59 -15.00
N ARG A 410 0.92 19.93 -14.64
CA ARG A 410 -0.20 20.00 -15.58
C ARG A 410 -0.31 21.42 -16.14
N ARG A 411 -0.42 21.56 -17.46
CA ARG A 411 -0.55 22.86 -18.12
C ARG A 411 -1.83 23.58 -17.71
N ARG A 412 -1.69 24.85 -17.31
CA ARG A 412 -2.84 25.70 -16.95
C ARG A 412 -3.65 26.02 -18.21
N PRO A 413 -5.01 25.91 -18.16
CA PRO A 413 -5.82 26.34 -19.28
C PRO A 413 -5.85 27.87 -19.35
N VAL A 414 -5.52 28.43 -20.51
CA VAL A 414 -5.54 29.88 -20.76
C VAL A 414 -6.62 30.19 -21.78
N PRO A 415 -7.58 31.11 -21.50
CA PRO A 415 -8.63 31.47 -22.43
C PRO A 415 -8.06 32.09 -23.73
N ILE A 416 -8.67 31.74 -24.86
CA ILE A 416 -8.40 32.41 -26.14
C ILE A 416 -9.43 33.56 -26.30
N PRO A 417 -9.02 34.84 -26.37
CA PRO A 417 -9.94 35.95 -26.53
C PRO A 417 -10.81 35.81 -27.79
N ALA A 418 -12.07 36.22 -27.71
CA ALA A 418 -13.04 36.22 -28.82
C ALA A 418 -13.24 34.84 -29.49
N SER A 419 -13.13 33.78 -28.71
CA SER A 419 -13.33 32.38 -29.18
C SER A 419 -14.59 31.75 -28.61
N GLU A 420 -15.54 32.56 -28.18
CA GLU A 420 -16.79 32.11 -27.58
C GLU A 420 -17.69 31.44 -28.62
N PHE A 421 -18.40 30.41 -28.19
CA PHE A 421 -19.37 29.70 -29.01
C PHE A 421 -20.45 29.08 -28.13
N GLU A 422 -21.59 28.77 -28.75
CA GLU A 422 -22.77 28.22 -28.07
C GLU A 422 -22.89 26.73 -28.30
N VAL A 423 -23.29 26.00 -27.24
CA VAL A 423 -23.66 24.59 -27.27
C VAL A 423 -25.08 24.45 -26.74
N GLY A 424 -26.00 24.03 -27.60
CA GLY A 424 -27.38 23.71 -27.20
C GLY A 424 -27.43 22.32 -26.55
N CYS A 425 -28.16 22.20 -25.44
CA CYS A 425 -28.31 20.93 -24.73
C CYS A 425 -29.61 20.90 -23.88
N ASP A 426 -30.06 19.72 -23.50
CA ASP A 426 -31.17 19.56 -22.57
C ASP A 426 -30.71 19.63 -21.11
N THR A 427 -29.55 19.03 -20.82
CA THR A 427 -29.00 18.98 -19.48
C THR A 427 -27.47 19.24 -19.50
N VAL A 428 -27.01 20.06 -18.56
CA VAL A 428 -25.59 20.20 -18.24
C VAL A 428 -25.31 19.52 -16.91
N ILE A 429 -24.28 18.66 -16.85
CA ILE A 429 -23.83 17.96 -15.66
C ILE A 429 -22.47 18.49 -15.24
N ALA A 430 -22.38 19.02 -14.02
CA ALA A 430 -21.15 19.55 -13.42
C ALA A 430 -20.38 18.43 -12.72
N ALA A 431 -19.21 18.04 -13.25
CA ALA A 431 -18.35 17.00 -12.70
C ALA A 431 -16.90 17.51 -12.56
N VAL A 432 -16.73 18.71 -11.97
CA VAL A 432 -15.44 19.44 -11.89
C VAL A 432 -14.68 19.25 -10.58
N GLY A 433 -15.20 18.46 -9.66
CA GLY A 433 -14.60 18.14 -8.39
C GLY A 433 -15.58 18.08 -7.23
N GLN A 434 -15.05 17.79 -6.04
CA GLN A 434 -15.79 17.67 -4.80
C GLN A 434 -15.05 18.39 -3.67
N GLU A 435 -15.76 18.77 -2.63
CA GLU A 435 -15.24 19.49 -1.47
C GLU A 435 -15.74 18.88 -0.16
N VAL A 436 -14.95 19.03 0.89
CA VAL A 436 -15.28 18.64 2.25
C VAL A 436 -16.14 19.73 2.91
N ASP A 437 -17.12 19.35 3.71
CA ASP A 437 -17.85 20.30 4.56
C ASP A 437 -16.97 20.76 5.72
N ARG A 438 -16.27 21.86 5.50
CA ARG A 438 -15.30 22.42 6.47
C ARG A 438 -15.97 23.27 7.53
N ALA A 439 -17.05 23.98 7.16
CA ALA A 439 -17.67 24.96 8.05
C ALA A 439 -18.25 24.30 9.31
N HIS A 440 -18.89 23.15 9.17
CA HIS A 440 -19.42 22.41 10.29
C HIS A 440 -18.29 21.86 11.18
N ALA A 441 -17.23 21.28 10.58
CA ALA A 441 -16.09 20.76 11.33
C ALA A 441 -15.40 21.86 12.18
N GLU A 442 -15.20 23.05 11.61
CA GLU A 442 -14.63 24.22 12.29
C GLU A 442 -15.51 24.67 13.45
N SER A 443 -16.84 24.68 13.29
CA SER A 443 -17.78 25.05 14.34
C SER A 443 -17.75 24.11 15.56
N GLU A 444 -17.30 22.86 15.37
CA GLU A 444 -17.09 21.86 16.43
C GLU A 444 -15.66 21.84 17.01
N GLY A 445 -14.84 22.84 16.66
CA GLY A 445 -13.48 23.03 17.19
C GLY A 445 -12.38 22.24 16.53
N LEU A 446 -12.63 21.67 15.35
CA LEU A 446 -11.60 20.98 14.57
C LEU A 446 -10.79 21.97 13.74
N GLU A 447 -9.49 21.76 13.67
CA GLU A 447 -8.63 22.50 12.75
C GLU A 447 -8.88 22.06 11.31
N ILE A 448 -8.96 23.05 10.41
CA ILE A 448 -9.15 22.85 8.98
C ILE A 448 -7.99 23.45 8.16
N ASN A 449 -7.82 22.97 6.95
CA ASN A 449 -6.90 23.52 5.97
C ASN A 449 -7.59 23.73 4.61
N GLY A 450 -6.86 24.17 3.60
CA GLY A 450 -7.40 24.43 2.27
C GLY A 450 -8.03 23.22 1.56
N ARG A 451 -7.87 21.99 2.08
CA ARG A 451 -8.40 20.75 1.48
C ARG A 451 -9.49 20.10 2.31
N GLY A 452 -9.41 20.16 3.62
CA GLY A 452 -10.33 19.48 4.52
C GLY A 452 -9.91 19.64 5.99
N LEU A 453 -10.14 18.61 6.79
CA LEU A 453 -9.73 18.54 8.19
C LEU A 453 -8.21 18.40 8.30
N THR A 454 -7.63 19.05 9.33
CA THR A 454 -6.21 18.89 9.65
C THR A 454 -6.00 17.67 10.52
N ALA A 455 -5.01 16.85 10.17
CA ALA A 455 -4.59 15.72 10.97
C ALA A 455 -3.08 15.54 10.89
N ASP A 456 -2.49 14.95 11.91
CA ASP A 456 -1.11 14.51 11.87
C ASP A 456 -0.94 13.45 10.75
N PRO A 457 -0.01 13.63 9.82
CA PRO A 457 0.08 12.77 8.63
C PRO A 457 0.47 11.32 8.93
N ARG A 458 1.07 11.06 10.10
CA ARG A 458 1.54 9.73 10.49
C ARG A 458 0.53 8.98 11.34
N THR A 459 -0.20 9.70 12.21
CA THR A 459 -1.12 9.11 13.18
C THR A 459 -2.58 9.34 12.84
N LEU A 460 -2.88 10.30 11.96
CA LEU A 460 -4.24 10.76 11.65
C LEU A 460 -5.03 11.30 12.85
N ALA A 461 -4.33 11.66 13.93
CA ALA A 461 -4.91 12.36 15.07
C ALA A 461 -5.21 13.81 14.69
N THR A 462 -6.36 14.33 15.17
CA THR A 462 -6.72 15.75 15.06
C THR A 462 -6.13 16.56 16.20
N ASN A 463 -6.43 17.86 16.24
CA ASN A 463 -6.12 18.72 17.39
C ASN A 463 -6.90 18.33 18.67
N LEU A 464 -7.97 17.55 18.57
CA LEU A 464 -8.79 17.13 19.72
C LEU A 464 -8.37 15.72 20.18
N PRO A 465 -7.97 15.54 21.46
CA PRO A 465 -7.58 14.25 22.00
C PRO A 465 -8.68 13.19 21.83
N GLY A 466 -8.31 11.99 21.34
CA GLY A 466 -9.22 10.88 21.09
C GLY A 466 -10.06 11.02 19.83
N VAL A 467 -9.84 12.08 19.04
CA VAL A 467 -10.52 12.29 17.75
C VAL A 467 -9.52 12.12 16.61
N PHE A 468 -9.86 11.27 15.66
CA PHE A 468 -9.05 10.92 14.49
C PHE A 468 -9.85 11.18 13.21
N THR A 469 -9.15 11.38 12.10
CA THR A 469 -9.79 11.58 10.80
C THR A 469 -8.93 11.03 9.67
N GLY A 470 -9.52 10.78 8.50
CA GLY A 470 -8.77 10.24 7.37
C GLY A 470 -9.59 10.12 6.09
N GLY A 471 -8.93 9.64 5.03
CA GLY A 471 -9.52 9.56 3.70
C GLY A 471 -9.74 10.95 3.09
N ASP A 472 -10.80 11.08 2.28
CA ASP A 472 -11.09 12.33 1.57
C ASP A 472 -11.40 13.50 2.51
N ALA A 473 -11.76 13.24 3.75
CA ALA A 473 -11.96 14.27 4.77
C ALA A 473 -10.69 15.11 5.03
N VAL A 474 -9.50 14.54 4.81
CA VAL A 474 -8.19 15.20 5.00
C VAL A 474 -7.56 15.63 3.68
N LEU A 475 -7.57 14.75 2.68
CA LEU A 475 -6.83 14.94 1.43
C LEU A 475 -7.66 15.66 0.36
N GLY A 476 -8.98 15.80 0.55
CA GLY A 476 -9.95 16.03 -0.52
C GLY A 476 -10.17 14.75 -1.34
N PRO A 477 -10.97 14.81 -2.41
CA PRO A 477 -11.28 13.64 -3.25
C PRO A 477 -10.02 12.98 -3.79
N ASP A 478 -9.84 11.69 -3.48
CA ASP A 478 -8.66 10.92 -3.89
C ASP A 478 -9.06 9.44 -4.16
N LEU A 479 -8.09 8.57 -4.26
CA LEU A 479 -8.26 7.15 -4.57
C LEU A 479 -8.87 6.36 -3.39
N ALA A 480 -9.83 5.48 -3.67
CA ALA A 480 -10.44 4.63 -2.65
C ALA A 480 -9.40 3.79 -1.86
N VAL A 481 -8.35 3.33 -2.51
CA VAL A 481 -7.26 2.59 -1.86
C VAL A 481 -6.50 3.45 -0.84
N ARG A 482 -6.40 4.78 -1.04
CA ARG A 482 -5.81 5.69 -0.04
C ARG A 482 -6.73 5.91 1.15
N ALA A 483 -8.04 5.95 0.92
CA ALA A 483 -9.01 5.99 2.02
C ALA A 483 -8.96 4.71 2.87
N VAL A 484 -8.82 3.53 2.26
CA VAL A 484 -8.58 2.25 2.95
C VAL A 484 -7.27 2.28 3.72
N ALA A 485 -6.17 2.73 3.10
CA ALA A 485 -4.88 2.88 3.79
C ALA A 485 -4.96 3.82 5.00
N ALA A 486 -5.61 4.98 4.85
CA ALA A 486 -5.85 5.92 5.95
C ALA A 486 -6.70 5.30 7.06
N GLY A 487 -7.76 4.57 6.72
CA GLY A 487 -8.58 3.86 7.71
C GLY A 487 -7.77 2.85 8.54
N ARG A 488 -6.84 2.13 7.90
CA ARG A 488 -5.94 1.20 8.61
C ARG A 488 -4.94 1.92 9.52
N VAL A 489 -4.36 3.04 9.07
CA VAL A 489 -3.48 3.88 9.90
C VAL A 489 -4.23 4.40 11.11
N ALA A 490 -5.45 4.95 10.91
CA ALA A 490 -6.29 5.45 11.98
C ALA A 490 -6.66 4.35 12.98
N ALA A 491 -6.99 3.14 12.52
CA ALA A 491 -7.30 2.02 13.39
C ALA A 491 -6.12 1.65 14.30
N ILE A 492 -4.89 1.67 13.78
CA ILE A 492 -3.68 1.43 14.60
C ILE A 492 -3.48 2.55 15.62
N SER A 493 -3.67 3.80 15.24
CA SER A 493 -3.52 4.96 16.13
C SER A 493 -4.58 5.01 17.21
N ILE A 494 -5.83 4.68 16.88
CA ILE A 494 -6.94 4.56 17.83
C ILE A 494 -6.68 3.42 18.82
N ASP A 495 -6.22 2.26 18.39
CA ASP A 495 -5.83 1.14 19.23
C ASP A 495 -4.73 1.54 20.23
N GLN A 496 -3.67 2.21 19.76
CA GLN A 496 -2.60 2.75 20.61
C GLN A 496 -3.17 3.73 21.67
N TYR A 497 -4.07 4.62 21.26
CA TYR A 497 -4.71 5.58 22.15
C TYR A 497 -5.57 4.91 23.22
N LEU A 498 -6.38 3.92 22.84
CA LEU A 498 -7.29 3.19 23.74
C LEU A 498 -6.53 2.33 24.75
N ASP A 499 -5.35 1.83 24.39
CA ASP A 499 -4.45 1.10 25.27
C ASP A 499 -3.61 2.02 26.18
N GLY A 500 -3.73 3.35 26.07
CA GLY A 500 -2.90 4.30 26.80
C GLY A 500 -1.43 4.31 26.36
N ARG A 501 -1.12 3.76 25.20
CA ARG A 501 0.23 3.78 24.59
C ARG A 501 0.46 5.12 23.86
N PRO A 502 1.72 5.55 23.69
CA PRO A 502 2.02 6.68 22.80
C PRO A 502 1.43 6.44 21.39
N VAL A 503 0.71 7.43 20.87
CA VAL A 503 0.15 7.36 19.51
C VAL A 503 1.24 7.71 18.51
N THR A 504 1.79 6.69 17.86
CA THR A 504 2.90 6.82 16.89
C THR A 504 2.49 6.44 15.47
N GLY A 505 1.26 5.92 15.29
CA GLY A 505 0.81 5.33 14.04
C GLY A 505 1.48 3.96 13.77
N PRO A 506 1.38 3.45 12.54
CA PRO A 506 2.03 2.21 12.17
C PRO A 506 3.54 2.33 12.26
N GLU A 507 4.18 1.25 12.69
CA GLU A 507 5.62 1.12 12.55
C GLU A 507 5.97 0.98 11.06
N GLU A 508 6.84 1.86 10.57
CA GLU A 508 7.36 1.80 9.20
C GLU A 508 8.76 1.17 9.24
N PRO A 509 8.87 -0.13 8.94
CA PRO A 509 10.17 -0.78 8.93
C PRO A 509 11.07 -0.18 7.85
N ALA A 510 12.32 0.08 8.18
CA ALA A 510 13.32 0.52 7.21
C ALA A 510 13.28 -0.38 5.96
N ALA A 511 13.26 0.22 4.79
CA ALA A 511 13.20 -0.49 3.53
C ALA A 511 14.21 0.10 2.55
N ILE A 512 14.90 -0.79 1.84
CA ILE A 512 15.81 -0.41 0.75
C ILE A 512 15.11 -0.77 -0.53
N ALA A 513 15.07 0.18 -1.46
CA ALA A 513 14.71 -0.07 -2.85
C ALA A 513 15.97 -0.40 -3.66
N LEU A 514 15.84 -1.30 -4.62
CA LEU A 514 16.91 -1.54 -5.57
C LEU A 514 17.17 -0.25 -6.36
N ARG A 515 18.40 0.24 -6.32
CA ARG A 515 18.82 1.40 -7.12
C ARG A 515 18.70 1.08 -8.61
N PRO A 516 18.73 2.07 -9.50
CA PRO A 516 18.74 1.82 -10.94
C PRO A 516 19.79 0.77 -11.29
N ILE A 517 19.36 -0.25 -12.03
CA ILE A 517 20.17 -1.38 -12.48
C ILE A 517 20.58 -1.15 -13.93
N ASP A 518 21.77 -1.59 -14.29
CA ASP A 518 22.22 -1.58 -15.68
C ASP A 518 21.64 -2.76 -16.50
N ASP A 519 21.96 -2.83 -17.79
CA ASP A 519 21.42 -3.85 -18.66
C ASP A 519 21.97 -5.25 -18.35
N GLU A 520 23.18 -5.36 -17.80
CA GLU A 520 23.79 -6.63 -17.40
C GLU A 520 23.12 -7.19 -16.14
N GLU A 521 22.89 -6.33 -15.13
CA GLU A 521 22.14 -6.67 -13.92
C GLU A 521 20.69 -7.06 -14.28
N ARG A 522 20.07 -6.33 -15.21
CA ARG A 522 18.73 -6.65 -15.71
C ARG A 522 18.69 -8.01 -16.38
N ALA A 523 19.65 -8.31 -17.27
CA ALA A 523 19.78 -9.61 -17.90
C ALA A 523 19.97 -10.74 -16.88
N ALA A 524 20.72 -10.49 -15.80
CA ALA A 524 20.92 -11.46 -14.73
C ALA A 524 19.62 -11.76 -13.95
N ILE A 525 18.77 -10.75 -13.71
CA ILE A 525 17.47 -10.92 -13.04
C ILE A 525 16.54 -11.81 -13.87
N PHE A 526 16.54 -11.65 -15.19
CA PHE A 526 15.59 -12.28 -16.11
C PHE A 526 16.13 -13.53 -16.83
N ARG A 527 17.36 -13.95 -16.55
CA ARG A 527 18.07 -15.03 -17.26
C ARG A 527 17.27 -16.34 -17.38
N GLU A 528 16.53 -16.69 -16.32
CA GLU A 528 15.78 -17.95 -16.23
C GLU A 528 14.27 -17.73 -16.34
N ILE A 529 13.84 -16.56 -16.82
CA ILE A 529 12.43 -16.18 -16.84
C ILE A 529 11.91 -16.22 -18.27
N GLU A 530 10.87 -17.00 -18.49
CA GLU A 530 10.17 -17.07 -19.76
C GLU A 530 9.31 -15.82 -19.97
N GLN A 531 9.36 -15.28 -21.19
CA GLN A 531 8.45 -14.23 -21.63
C GLN A 531 7.04 -14.80 -21.78
N ALA A 532 6.07 -14.13 -21.18
CA ALA A 532 4.68 -14.53 -21.25
C ALA A 532 3.77 -13.30 -21.31
N GLY A 533 2.86 -13.27 -22.26
CA GLY A 533 1.90 -12.17 -22.40
C GLY A 533 0.95 -12.07 -21.21
N ARG A 534 0.55 -10.83 -20.87
CA ARG A 534 -0.43 -10.54 -19.84
C ARG A 534 -1.80 -11.13 -20.19
N VAL A 535 -2.45 -11.75 -19.24
CA VAL A 535 -3.83 -12.19 -19.38
C VAL A 535 -4.77 -10.99 -19.34
N LYS A 536 -5.59 -10.83 -20.36
CA LYS A 536 -6.58 -9.76 -20.47
C LYS A 536 -7.95 -10.29 -20.09
N THR A 537 -8.71 -9.49 -19.34
CA THR A 537 -10.11 -9.78 -19.06
C THR A 537 -10.96 -9.43 -20.31
N SER A 538 -12.03 -10.18 -20.51
CA SER A 538 -13.02 -9.83 -21.52
C SER A 538 -13.93 -8.71 -21.01
N THR A 539 -14.63 -8.03 -21.94
CA THR A 539 -15.63 -7.03 -21.58
C THR A 539 -16.96 -7.37 -22.25
N LEU A 540 -18.07 -6.96 -21.63
CA LEU A 540 -19.41 -7.09 -22.25
C LEU A 540 -19.45 -6.40 -23.62
N GLY A 541 -20.18 -7.00 -24.57
CA GLY A 541 -20.42 -6.40 -25.88
C GLY A 541 -21.08 -5.03 -25.78
N LEU A 542 -20.81 -4.15 -26.77
CA LEU A 542 -21.21 -2.74 -26.74
C LEU A 542 -22.72 -2.56 -26.57
N GLU A 543 -23.54 -3.32 -27.29
CA GLU A 543 -25.01 -3.24 -27.22
C GLU A 543 -25.51 -3.48 -25.79
N ARG A 544 -24.99 -4.52 -25.13
CA ARG A 544 -25.36 -4.85 -23.74
C ARG A 544 -24.89 -3.80 -22.76
N ARG A 545 -23.68 -3.22 -22.98
CA ARG A 545 -23.18 -2.11 -22.17
C ARG A 545 -24.07 -0.85 -22.26
N LEU A 546 -24.65 -0.58 -23.40
CA LEU A 546 -25.51 0.61 -23.61
C LEU A 546 -26.95 0.43 -23.09
N THR A 547 -27.40 -0.81 -22.92
CA THR A 547 -28.79 -1.12 -22.55
C THR A 547 -28.96 -1.66 -21.14
N SER A 548 -27.85 -1.88 -20.41
CA SER A 548 -27.88 -2.42 -19.05
C SER A 548 -26.90 -1.72 -18.10
N PHE A 549 -27.08 -1.95 -16.79
CA PHE A 549 -26.16 -1.57 -15.74
C PHE A 549 -25.37 -2.78 -15.19
N GLU A 550 -25.35 -3.89 -15.96
CA GLU A 550 -24.57 -5.07 -15.61
C GLU A 550 -23.07 -4.75 -15.58
N GLU A 551 -22.32 -5.50 -14.75
CA GLU A 551 -20.86 -5.36 -14.64
C GLU A 551 -20.19 -5.56 -16.01
N ILE A 552 -19.36 -4.60 -16.41
CA ILE A 552 -18.74 -4.59 -17.75
C ILE A 552 -17.65 -5.65 -17.86
N ASP A 553 -16.84 -5.80 -16.81
CA ASP A 553 -15.74 -6.74 -16.74
C ASP A 553 -16.14 -7.97 -15.89
N PRO A 554 -16.26 -9.16 -16.45
CA PRO A 554 -16.65 -10.37 -15.70
C PRO A 554 -15.52 -10.92 -14.82
N GLY A 555 -14.29 -10.38 -14.89
CA GLY A 555 -13.12 -10.86 -14.16
C GLY A 555 -12.42 -12.05 -14.81
N LEU A 556 -11.53 -12.69 -14.04
CA LEU A 556 -10.78 -13.87 -14.48
C LEU A 556 -11.43 -15.16 -13.94
N GLY A 557 -11.44 -16.21 -14.77
CA GLY A 557 -11.70 -17.57 -14.32
C GLY A 557 -10.45 -18.22 -13.70
N ASP A 558 -10.60 -19.45 -13.18
CA ASP A 558 -9.55 -20.18 -12.43
C ASP A 558 -8.25 -20.35 -13.23
N GLU A 559 -8.33 -20.90 -14.45
CA GLU A 559 -7.13 -21.16 -15.28
C GLU A 559 -6.44 -19.87 -15.79
N PRO A 560 -7.16 -18.86 -16.31
CA PRO A 560 -6.57 -17.56 -16.62
C PRO A 560 -5.90 -16.89 -15.40
N ALA A 561 -6.52 -16.93 -14.22
CA ALA A 561 -5.94 -16.35 -13.00
C ALA A 561 -4.66 -17.07 -12.59
N ARG A 562 -4.65 -18.41 -12.61
CA ARG A 562 -3.45 -19.19 -12.31
C ARG A 562 -2.33 -18.91 -13.30
N ARG A 563 -2.63 -18.87 -14.60
CA ARG A 563 -1.64 -18.56 -15.65
C ARG A 563 -1.05 -17.15 -15.46
N GLU A 564 -1.87 -16.16 -15.13
CA GLU A 564 -1.38 -14.82 -14.83
C GLU A 564 -0.53 -14.78 -13.56
N ALA A 565 -0.95 -15.47 -12.50
CA ALA A 565 -0.22 -15.55 -11.24
C ALA A 565 1.18 -16.17 -11.41
N LEU A 566 1.32 -17.18 -12.29
CA LEU A 566 2.60 -17.82 -12.62
C LEU A 566 3.61 -16.89 -13.30
N ARG A 567 3.17 -15.76 -13.85
CA ARG A 567 4.08 -14.72 -14.38
C ARG A 567 4.81 -13.95 -13.27
N CYS A 568 4.39 -14.04 -12.00
CA CYS A 568 4.98 -13.28 -10.91
C CYS A 568 6.44 -13.65 -10.68
N LEU A 569 7.32 -12.63 -10.64
CA LEU A 569 8.76 -12.78 -10.38
C LEU A 569 9.09 -12.97 -8.90
N THR A 570 8.12 -12.84 -8.02
CA THR A 570 8.29 -12.91 -6.55
C THR A 570 9.42 -11.97 -6.09
N CYS A 571 9.35 -10.70 -6.51
CA CYS A 571 10.31 -9.66 -6.16
C CYS A 571 10.31 -9.38 -4.65
N GLY A 572 11.39 -8.74 -4.18
CA GLY A 572 11.60 -8.44 -2.77
C GLY A 572 12.55 -9.44 -2.10
N CYS A 573 12.76 -9.24 -0.80
CA CYS A 573 13.70 -10.07 -0.04
C CYS A 573 12.98 -11.27 0.60
N ALA A 574 13.44 -12.47 0.34
CA ALA A 574 12.91 -13.71 0.93
C ALA A 574 12.95 -13.72 2.47
N LYS A 575 13.83 -12.92 3.08
CA LYS A 575 13.99 -12.81 4.54
C LYS A 575 13.53 -11.46 5.10
N ALA A 576 12.64 -10.73 4.42
CA ALA A 576 12.24 -9.37 4.81
C ALA A 576 11.66 -9.28 6.24
N SER A 577 10.89 -10.27 6.69
CA SER A 577 10.32 -10.33 8.04
C SER A 577 11.34 -10.72 9.11
N GLY A 578 12.37 -11.51 8.78
CA GLY A 578 13.39 -12.00 9.72
C GLY A 578 14.75 -11.30 9.60
N CYS A 579 14.85 -10.23 8.81
CA CYS A 579 16.11 -9.54 8.57
C CYS A 579 16.54 -8.70 9.78
N GLY A 580 17.66 -9.06 10.43
CA GLY A 580 18.24 -8.33 11.56
C GLY A 580 18.68 -6.92 11.17
N LEU A 581 19.28 -6.75 9.98
CA LEU A 581 19.68 -5.42 9.46
C LEU A 581 18.49 -4.49 9.36
N ARG A 582 17.38 -4.94 8.77
CA ARG A 582 16.14 -4.17 8.63
C ARG A 582 15.53 -3.82 9.99
N ARG A 583 15.46 -4.80 10.92
CA ARG A 583 14.94 -4.59 12.27
C ARG A 583 15.72 -3.52 13.04
N TYR A 584 17.04 -3.64 13.06
CA TYR A 584 17.86 -2.67 13.78
C TYR A 584 17.92 -1.31 13.08
N ALA A 585 17.91 -1.26 11.74
CA ALA A 585 17.78 0.00 11.00
C ALA A 585 16.50 0.76 11.40
N THR A 586 15.38 0.04 11.54
CA THR A 586 14.11 0.61 12.03
C THR A 586 14.26 1.12 13.47
N GLN A 587 14.77 0.29 14.37
CA GLN A 587 14.92 0.61 15.80
C GLN A 587 15.79 1.84 16.06
N TYR A 588 16.88 1.99 15.30
CA TYR A 588 17.83 3.09 15.45
C TYR A 588 17.57 4.25 14.49
N LEU A 589 16.49 4.23 13.72
CA LEU A 589 16.13 5.25 12.75
C LEU A 589 17.27 5.55 11.76
N ALA A 590 17.94 4.49 11.28
CA ALA A 590 19.04 4.60 10.33
C ALA A 590 18.51 4.99 8.95
N ASP A 591 19.12 5.98 8.32
CA ASP A 591 18.80 6.43 6.97
C ASP A 591 19.54 5.55 5.95
N PRO A 592 18.85 4.71 5.15
CA PRO A 592 19.49 3.83 4.19
C PRO A 592 20.16 4.58 3.01
N TYR A 593 19.91 5.87 2.87
CA TYR A 593 20.41 6.70 1.77
C TYR A 593 21.37 7.79 2.22
N ARG A 594 21.78 7.81 3.51
CA ARG A 594 22.69 8.82 4.05
C ARG A 594 24.04 8.83 3.35
N PHE A 595 24.61 7.64 3.10
CA PHE A 595 25.89 7.48 2.41
C PHE A 595 25.60 6.93 1.00
N LEU A 596 25.47 7.85 0.03
CA LEU A 596 25.32 7.48 -1.37
C LEU A 596 26.70 7.38 -2.03
N GLY A 597 26.94 6.30 -2.76
CA GLY A 597 28.20 6.06 -3.44
C GLY A 597 28.11 4.85 -4.35
N GLU A 598 29.26 4.26 -4.63
CA GLU A 598 29.36 2.98 -5.31
C GLU A 598 28.62 1.90 -4.52
N ARG A 599 27.91 1.00 -5.20
CA ARG A 599 27.19 -0.12 -4.60
C ARG A 599 27.63 -1.43 -5.24
N ARG A 600 27.42 -2.54 -4.54
CA ARG A 600 27.58 -3.87 -5.11
C ARG A 600 26.56 -4.09 -6.22
N ARG A 601 26.96 -4.88 -7.23
CA ARG A 601 26.03 -5.29 -8.28
C ARG A 601 24.99 -6.26 -7.75
N PHE A 602 23.82 -6.26 -8.37
CA PHE A 602 22.82 -7.27 -8.12
C PHE A 602 23.25 -8.58 -8.79
N GLU A 603 23.54 -9.57 -7.98
CA GLU A 603 23.87 -10.93 -8.42
C GLU A 603 22.99 -11.91 -7.65
N ARG A 604 22.72 -13.05 -8.26
CA ARG A 604 21.92 -14.10 -7.65
C ARG A 604 22.44 -15.47 -8.09
N ASP A 605 22.79 -16.31 -7.13
CA ASP A 605 23.09 -17.72 -7.32
C ASP A 605 21.93 -18.57 -6.76
N ALA A 606 21.26 -19.30 -7.65
CA ALA A 606 20.18 -20.22 -7.34
C ALA A 606 20.54 -21.67 -7.67
N SER A 607 21.84 -21.99 -7.78
CA SER A 607 22.34 -23.34 -8.10
C SER A 607 22.03 -24.37 -6.99
N HIS A 608 21.79 -23.90 -5.75
CA HIS A 608 21.45 -24.78 -4.64
C HIS A 608 19.93 -25.05 -4.56
N PRO A 609 19.49 -26.30 -4.32
CA PRO A 609 18.06 -26.64 -4.30
C PRO A 609 17.26 -26.00 -3.15
N GLU A 610 17.87 -25.82 -1.97
CA GLU A 610 17.16 -25.32 -0.78
C GLU A 610 17.35 -23.84 -0.49
N VAL A 611 18.45 -23.23 -0.94
CA VAL A 611 18.79 -21.84 -0.63
C VAL A 611 19.13 -21.03 -1.86
N VAL A 612 18.97 -19.73 -1.74
CA VAL A 612 19.41 -18.74 -2.74
C VAL A 612 20.46 -17.85 -2.08
N TYR A 613 21.49 -17.47 -2.83
CA TYR A 613 22.51 -16.55 -2.40
C TYR A 613 22.52 -15.29 -3.27
N GLU A 614 22.42 -14.15 -2.61
CA GLU A 614 22.46 -12.82 -3.22
C GLU A 614 23.60 -12.02 -2.56
N PRO A 615 24.82 -12.07 -3.11
CA PRO A 615 26.03 -11.52 -2.49
C PRO A 615 25.93 -10.03 -2.17
N GLY A 616 25.21 -9.26 -2.98
CA GLY A 616 24.98 -7.83 -2.75
C GLY A 616 24.22 -7.48 -1.46
N LYS A 617 23.57 -8.46 -0.82
CA LYS A 617 22.90 -8.31 0.50
C LYS A 617 23.80 -8.70 1.68
N CYS A 618 25.03 -9.16 1.43
CA CYS A 618 25.93 -9.66 2.46
C CYS A 618 26.53 -8.51 3.26
N VAL A 619 26.48 -8.62 4.59
CA VAL A 619 27.12 -7.68 5.53
C VAL A 619 28.48 -8.19 6.05
N MET A 620 29.07 -9.15 5.37
CA MET A 620 30.41 -9.73 5.68
C MET A 620 30.56 -10.17 7.14
N CYS A 621 29.53 -10.79 7.71
CA CYS A 621 29.50 -11.23 9.11
C CYS A 621 30.23 -12.54 9.37
N ASP A 622 30.70 -13.22 8.33
CA ASP A 622 31.45 -14.47 8.37
C ASP A 622 30.69 -15.69 8.98
N ALA A 623 29.43 -15.54 9.36
CA ALA A 623 28.66 -16.60 10.02
C ALA A 623 28.55 -17.86 9.16
N CYS A 624 28.20 -17.74 7.89
CA CYS A 624 28.02 -18.87 6.97
C CYS A 624 29.33 -19.59 6.66
N VAL A 625 30.45 -18.87 6.58
CA VAL A 625 31.79 -19.47 6.38
C VAL A 625 32.16 -20.39 7.56
N ARG A 626 31.95 -19.88 8.78
CA ARG A 626 32.25 -20.65 10.00
C ARG A 626 31.28 -21.81 10.21
N ILE A 627 29.99 -21.64 9.91
CA ILE A 627 29.01 -22.71 9.98
C ILE A 627 29.35 -23.83 8.99
N ALA A 628 29.75 -23.49 7.77
CA ALA A 628 30.16 -24.47 6.76
C ALA A 628 31.41 -25.22 7.20
N ALA A 629 32.41 -24.53 7.77
CA ALA A 629 33.61 -25.15 8.30
C ALA A 629 33.33 -26.07 9.49
N GLU A 630 32.47 -25.64 10.45
CA GLU A 630 32.05 -26.46 11.58
C GLU A 630 31.25 -27.71 11.14
N ALA A 631 30.45 -27.58 10.09
CA ALA A 631 29.69 -28.71 9.54
C ALA A 631 30.54 -29.69 8.72
N GLY A 632 31.83 -29.38 8.49
CA GLY A 632 32.73 -30.22 7.73
C GLY A 632 32.43 -30.25 6.24
N GLU A 633 31.91 -29.16 5.65
CA GLU A 633 31.71 -29.06 4.21
C GLU A 633 33.03 -29.20 3.47
N GLU A 634 33.08 -30.00 2.40
CA GLU A 634 34.30 -30.31 1.67
C GLU A 634 34.94 -29.07 1.02
N LEU A 635 34.17 -28.25 0.34
CA LEU A 635 34.58 -26.96 -0.20
C LEU A 635 34.24 -25.80 0.72
N GLY A 636 33.06 -25.83 1.32
CA GLY A 636 32.56 -24.78 2.18
C GLY A 636 32.39 -23.44 1.48
N LEU A 637 32.40 -22.39 2.28
CA LEU A 637 32.38 -21.01 1.83
C LEU A 637 33.65 -20.29 2.28
N ALA A 638 34.11 -19.32 1.51
CA ALA A 638 35.29 -18.52 1.83
C ALA A 638 35.02 -17.03 1.51
N ILE A 639 35.75 -16.15 2.21
CA ILE A 639 35.86 -14.75 1.85
C ILE A 639 36.88 -14.61 0.74
N VAL A 640 36.47 -14.10 -0.41
CA VAL A 640 37.27 -13.93 -1.61
C VAL A 640 37.32 -12.47 -2.05
N GLY A 641 38.26 -12.13 -2.94
CA GLY A 641 38.45 -10.77 -3.45
C GLY A 641 39.20 -9.85 -2.50
N ARG A 642 39.21 -8.57 -2.77
CA ARG A 642 39.83 -7.54 -1.92
C ARG A 642 39.14 -6.17 -2.15
N GLY A 643 39.26 -5.30 -1.15
CA GLY A 643 38.66 -3.96 -1.23
C GLY A 643 37.12 -4.03 -1.35
N PHE A 644 36.56 -3.32 -2.30
CA PHE A 644 35.11 -3.27 -2.52
C PHE A 644 34.54 -4.59 -3.11
N ASP A 645 35.38 -5.36 -3.82
CA ASP A 645 34.99 -6.64 -4.44
C ASP A 645 35.03 -7.82 -3.47
N VAL A 646 35.25 -7.59 -2.18
CA VAL A 646 35.21 -8.65 -1.17
C VAL A 646 33.81 -9.25 -1.11
N SER A 647 33.73 -10.57 -1.27
CA SER A 647 32.45 -11.32 -1.21
C SER A 647 32.65 -12.68 -0.54
N VAL A 648 31.57 -13.31 -0.14
CA VAL A 648 31.56 -14.72 0.25
C VAL A 648 31.27 -15.54 -1.00
N ALA A 649 32.08 -16.57 -1.27
CA ALA A 649 31.89 -17.45 -2.44
C ALA A 649 32.34 -18.87 -2.11
N VAL A 650 31.95 -19.81 -2.98
CA VAL A 650 32.50 -21.15 -2.96
C VAL A 650 33.91 -21.10 -3.59
N PRO A 651 34.94 -21.73 -2.98
CA PRO A 651 36.27 -21.80 -3.55
C PRO A 651 36.27 -22.32 -5.00
N PHE A 652 37.23 -21.83 -5.80
CA PHE A 652 37.44 -22.23 -7.20
C PHE A 652 36.29 -21.89 -8.15
N GLY A 653 35.33 -21.04 -7.76
CA GLY A 653 34.16 -20.70 -8.58
C GLY A 653 33.17 -21.85 -8.74
N ALA A 654 33.18 -22.81 -7.84
CA ALA A 654 32.23 -23.91 -7.83
C ALA A 654 30.81 -23.40 -7.47
N PRO A 655 29.75 -24.09 -7.89
CA PRO A 655 28.36 -23.71 -7.58
C PRO A 655 28.08 -23.81 -6.07
N LEU A 656 27.07 -23.04 -5.61
CA LEU A 656 26.67 -23.02 -4.21
C LEU A 656 26.29 -24.41 -3.66
N SER A 657 25.71 -25.27 -4.51
CA SER A 657 25.37 -26.66 -4.18
C SER A 657 26.58 -27.53 -3.79
N ASP A 658 27.78 -27.21 -4.30
CA ASP A 658 28.99 -27.95 -3.95
C ASP A 658 29.65 -27.39 -2.68
N GLY A 659 29.41 -26.11 -2.38
CA GLY A 659 29.91 -25.45 -1.17
C GLY A 659 29.07 -25.69 0.08
N LEU A 660 27.79 -25.99 -0.08
CA LEU A 660 26.83 -26.15 1.04
C LEU A 660 25.97 -27.42 0.85
N ARG A 661 26.55 -28.59 1.03
CA ARG A 661 25.82 -29.88 0.93
C ARG A 661 24.98 -30.21 2.16
N HIS A 662 25.44 -29.79 3.33
CA HIS A 662 24.84 -30.14 4.63
C HIS A 662 24.43 -28.92 5.45
N ALA A 663 25.13 -27.79 5.28
CA ALA A 663 24.99 -26.60 6.12
C ALA A 663 24.06 -25.52 5.56
N ALA A 664 23.48 -25.71 4.36
CA ALA A 664 22.75 -24.68 3.63
C ALA A 664 21.62 -24.05 4.46
N ARG A 665 20.75 -24.86 5.07
CA ARG A 665 19.63 -24.42 5.91
C ARG A 665 20.11 -23.65 7.13
N ARG A 666 21.13 -24.18 7.82
CA ARG A 666 21.73 -23.54 9.02
C ARG A 666 22.37 -22.20 8.66
N CYS A 667 23.03 -22.10 7.51
CA CYS A 667 23.56 -20.84 6.99
C CYS A 667 22.45 -19.82 6.68
N ALA A 668 21.35 -20.24 6.06
CA ALA A 668 20.22 -19.37 5.77
C ALA A 668 19.51 -18.85 7.05
N GLU A 669 19.36 -19.70 8.05
CA GLU A 669 18.77 -19.34 9.35
C GLU A 669 19.65 -18.35 10.11
N ALA A 670 20.96 -18.58 10.15
CA ALA A 670 21.94 -17.75 10.84
C ALA A 670 22.26 -16.43 10.10
N CYS A 671 22.03 -16.34 8.79
CA CYS A 671 22.30 -15.13 8.02
C CYS A 671 21.50 -13.96 8.57
N PRO A 672 22.14 -12.85 9.04
CA PRO A 672 21.43 -11.73 9.64
C PRO A 672 20.69 -10.85 8.64
N THR A 673 20.90 -11.10 7.34
CA THR A 673 20.23 -10.44 6.21
C THR A 673 19.56 -11.47 5.31
N GLY A 674 19.13 -11.08 4.12
CA GLY A 674 18.64 -12.02 3.10
C GLY A 674 19.71 -12.43 2.09
N ALA A 675 21.01 -12.34 2.44
CA ALA A 675 22.08 -12.72 1.51
C ALA A 675 22.04 -14.23 1.21
N ILE A 676 21.98 -15.08 2.26
CA ILE A 676 21.60 -16.48 2.10
C ILE A 676 20.22 -16.62 2.71
N ALA A 677 19.27 -17.10 1.94
CA ALA A 677 17.90 -17.29 2.39
C ALA A 677 17.36 -18.63 1.88
N LEU A 678 16.42 -19.22 2.61
CA LEU A 678 15.67 -20.38 2.13
C LEU A 678 14.99 -20.01 0.81
N ARG A 679 15.05 -20.92 -0.14
CA ARG A 679 14.38 -20.76 -1.42
C ARG A 679 12.87 -20.76 -1.17
N THR A 680 12.27 -19.59 -1.22
CA THR A 680 10.82 -19.51 -1.30
C THR A 680 10.45 -19.96 -2.71
N ALA A 681 9.62 -21.00 -2.82
CA ALA A 681 9.11 -21.44 -4.10
C ALA A 681 8.53 -20.23 -4.84
N ARG A 682 8.98 -19.98 -6.06
CA ARG A 682 8.44 -18.94 -6.93
C ARG A 682 7.19 -19.46 -7.59
N ALA A 683 6.30 -18.57 -7.99
CA ALA A 683 5.16 -18.93 -8.80
C ALA A 683 5.59 -19.68 -10.08
N CYS A 684 6.71 -19.28 -10.71
CA CYS A 684 7.28 -19.96 -11.88
C CYS A 684 7.85 -21.36 -11.59
N ASP A 685 8.27 -21.67 -10.36
CA ASP A 685 8.77 -23.01 -9.99
C ASP A 685 7.64 -24.07 -9.98
N LEU A 686 6.38 -23.64 -9.99
CA LEU A 686 5.19 -24.49 -10.04
C LEU A 686 4.87 -25.02 -11.45
N THR A 687 5.54 -24.52 -12.50
CA THR A 687 5.28 -24.91 -13.89
C THR A 687 6.07 -26.11 -14.37
N GLY A 688 6.94 -26.73 -13.55
CA GLY A 688 7.71 -27.90 -13.95
C GLY A 688 8.72 -27.65 -15.07
N CYS A 689 9.27 -26.43 -15.20
CA CYS A 689 10.38 -26.13 -16.09
C CYS A 689 11.58 -26.99 -15.71
N GLY A 690 11.85 -28.00 -16.51
CA GLY A 690 12.71 -29.16 -16.31
C GLY A 690 13.93 -28.94 -15.41
N GLY A 691 13.93 -29.62 -14.25
CA GLY A 691 15.11 -29.74 -13.42
C GLY A 691 14.90 -29.99 -11.95
N CYS A 692 13.67 -30.26 -11.47
CA CYS A 692 13.46 -30.69 -10.09
C CYS A 692 12.49 -31.87 -10.09
N ASP A 693 13.01 -33.07 -10.37
CA ASP A 693 12.32 -34.30 -10.04
C ASP A 693 12.16 -34.40 -8.53
N SER A 694 10.92 -34.65 -8.16
CA SER A 694 10.39 -35.00 -6.86
C SER A 694 11.32 -35.81 -5.97
N ALA A 695 11.58 -35.33 -4.77
CA ALA A 695 11.78 -36.19 -3.62
C ALA A 695 10.62 -35.95 -2.66
N SER A 696 9.78 -36.97 -2.53
CA SER A 696 8.66 -37.19 -1.62
C SER A 696 9.03 -36.98 -0.16
#